data_137d74f18e1743d0c0c5e7d758454d04
#
_entry.id   137d74f18e1743d0c0c5e7d758454d04
#
_cell.length_a   1.000
_cell.length_b   1.000
_cell.length_c   1.000
_cell.angle_alpha   90.00
_cell.angle_beta   90.00
_cell.angle_gamma   90.00
#
_symmetry.space_group_name_H-M   'P 1'
#
loop_
_entity.id
_entity.type
_entity.pdbx_description
1 polymer ?
#
loop_
_entity_poly.entity_id
_entity_poly.type
_entity_poly.pdbx_seq_one_letter_code
_entity_poly.pdbx_strand_id
1 'polypeptide(L)'
;MIKRALIAILLIATYAHSTWATGTFIQIKAEFKPSDTQILDRNGELLQRIRTDTTVRRGQWVALADVSPALRTALVLSEDKRFYEHCGVDWRAASAAAWGNLWNNKTRGASTITMQLAGLLDEDLQRVKDGTPGSKGGRSVVQKIGQTVSAQMLESRWRKDQILEAYLNLVPLRGELVGIDAISRTLFGKAAHGLDEREAAITAALVRAPNARAGVVARRACEVLGQMERATKPDCEALDLITTAALQRKSFEASAGIAPHLAQRVLSARPESSALSAPTAPTASASRPSPAITTTLRASLQRFAVQTLQQHLRELRGRHVEDGAIVVLDNASGDVLAWVGSSGELSAAAEVDGVTALRQPGSTLKPFLYAQAIAERRITAASLLEDAATHIPTAGGLYIPQNYDHHFKGWVSTRTALGASLNVPAVRTLVMVSPDAFHKQLRAVGLPLKESGDFYGYSLALGSAEVSLLSLVNSYRTLSNGGGYSPVNLLPQHRTDIRTDVRPLSPRQRAGNNGDAKADTPPALDPRAAFIVTDILADPLARARTFGTDSVLATRFWTAVKTGTSKDMRDNWAIGFSQRYTVGVWVGNASGAPMWDVSGTTGAAPVWAAVMNHLHKTEPSRAPQPPAGLVQSQVAFVAESAGNQTTEASRSEWFLRGTEQNQFAINSVATYALSTRARGQNDPQLTAESRPRITAPASGTIIALDPDIPPNRQRVSFAAEGSRLRWLMDGKPFAKGASAQWLPWPGRHVVQLADARGTVLDEVRLDVRGAGVKASQTLIAKGR
;
A
#
# COMPACT_ATOMS: atom_id res chain seq x y z
N MET A 1 -47.74 28.69 55.05
CA MET A 1 -47.31 27.39 54.52
C MET A 1 -47.83 27.11 53.10
N ILE A 2 -49.06 27.41 52.78
CA ILE A 2 -49.70 27.12 51.46
C ILE A 2 -48.99 27.83 50.29
N LYS A 3 -48.61 29.11 50.44
CA LYS A 3 -47.86 29.85 49.36
C LYS A 3 -46.48 29.28 49.05
N ARG A 4 -45.75 28.71 50.05
CA ARG A 4 -44.44 28.04 49.81
C ARG A 4 -44.62 26.68 49.17
N ALA A 5 -45.70 25.96 49.44
CA ALA A 5 -46.05 24.71 48.80
C ALA A 5 -46.45 24.92 47.31
N LEU A 6 -47.22 25.98 47.03
CA LEU A 6 -47.64 26.35 45.68
C LEU A 6 -46.44 26.84 44.81
N ILE A 7 -45.50 27.58 45.39
CA ILE A 7 -44.27 27.97 44.70
C ILE A 7 -43.35 26.77 44.45
N ALA A 8 -43.27 25.85 45.40
CA ALA A 8 -42.52 24.60 45.19
C ALA A 8 -43.15 23.73 44.10
N ILE A 9 -44.47 23.64 44.04
CA ILE A 9 -45.20 22.91 42.98
C ILE A 9 -45.06 23.62 41.63
N LEU A 10 -45.10 24.95 41.58
CA LEU A 10 -44.88 25.73 40.34
C LEU A 10 -43.44 25.59 39.86
N LEU A 11 -42.43 25.65 40.75
CA LEU A 11 -41.04 25.42 40.44
C LEU A 11 -40.76 23.98 39.97
N ILE A 12 -41.45 22.98 40.56
CA ILE A 12 -41.41 21.59 40.07
C ILE A 12 -42.06 21.46 38.69
N ALA A 13 -43.18 22.16 38.45
CA ALA A 13 -43.86 22.16 37.15
C ALA A 13 -43.09 22.89 36.06
N THR A 14 -42.41 24.01 36.36
CA THR A 14 -41.55 24.73 35.39
C THR A 14 -40.24 23.99 35.15
N TYR A 15 -39.65 23.37 36.17
CA TYR A 15 -38.48 22.47 35.99
C TYR A 15 -38.81 21.22 35.19
N ALA A 16 -40.06 20.74 35.31
CA ALA A 16 -40.56 19.62 34.54
C ALA A 16 -40.72 19.92 33.03
N HIS A 17 -40.91 21.17 32.60
CA HIS A 17 -41.10 21.52 31.19
C HIS A 17 -39.82 21.65 30.40
N SER A 18 -38.67 21.86 31.04
CA SER A 18 -37.39 22.06 30.34
C SER A 18 -36.52 20.78 30.19
N THR A 19 -36.87 19.68 30.90
CA THR A 19 -36.04 18.46 30.94
C THR A 19 -36.64 17.25 30.21
N TRP A 20 -37.72 17.38 29.44
CA TRP A 20 -38.58 16.25 29.05
C TRP A 20 -38.56 15.88 27.55
N ALA A 21 -37.49 16.11 26.89
CA ALA A 21 -37.28 15.63 25.51
C ALA A 21 -36.44 14.34 25.47
N THR A 22 -36.83 13.30 26.22
CA THR A 22 -36.30 11.97 25.91
C THR A 22 -36.75 11.57 24.51
N GLY A 23 -35.81 11.45 23.58
CA GLY A 23 -36.06 11.09 22.19
C GLY A 23 -36.80 9.74 22.09
N THR A 24 -37.40 9.45 20.97
CA THR A 24 -37.95 8.13 20.68
C THR A 24 -36.84 7.08 20.65
N PHE A 25 -37.16 5.81 20.89
CA PHE A 25 -36.22 4.69 20.81
C PHE A 25 -35.45 4.70 19.47
N ILE A 26 -36.16 5.01 18.36
CA ILE A 26 -35.57 5.07 17.02
C ILE A 26 -34.54 6.21 16.93
N GLN A 27 -34.81 7.37 17.54
CA GLN A 27 -33.87 8.50 17.58
C GLN A 27 -32.62 8.14 18.40
N ILE A 28 -32.77 7.60 19.60
CA ILE A 28 -31.63 7.19 20.45
C ILE A 28 -30.77 6.14 19.74
N LYS A 29 -31.39 5.16 19.10
CA LYS A 29 -30.68 4.15 18.31
C LYS A 29 -29.95 4.77 17.12
N ALA A 30 -30.55 5.75 16.44
CA ALA A 30 -29.94 6.46 15.31
C ALA A 30 -28.84 7.44 15.74
N GLU A 31 -28.86 7.97 16.94
CA GLU A 31 -27.85 8.88 17.53
C GLU A 31 -26.68 8.13 18.16
N PHE A 32 -26.84 6.83 18.39
CA PHE A 32 -25.77 6.00 18.95
C PHE A 32 -24.53 6.00 18.06
N LYS A 33 -23.39 6.34 18.65
CA LYS A 33 -22.10 6.35 17.96
C LYS A 33 -21.18 5.31 18.59
N PRO A 34 -20.84 4.23 17.87
CA PRO A 34 -19.78 3.33 18.33
C PRO A 34 -18.43 4.05 18.36
N SER A 35 -17.54 3.62 19.24
CA SER A 35 -16.16 4.15 19.30
C SER A 35 -15.29 3.63 18.18
N ASP A 36 -15.73 2.55 17.51
CA ASP A 36 -14.99 1.93 16.42
C ASP A 36 -15.70 2.16 15.09
N THR A 37 -14.93 2.54 14.09
CA THR A 37 -15.36 2.55 12.67
C THR A 37 -15.02 1.20 12.06
N GLN A 38 -15.99 0.59 11.38
CA GLN A 38 -15.82 -0.66 10.63
C GLN A 38 -15.46 -0.35 9.18
N ILE A 39 -14.42 -1.01 8.70
CA ILE A 39 -14.06 -1.01 7.27
C ILE A 39 -14.47 -2.35 6.70
N LEU A 40 -15.33 -2.31 5.70
CA LEU A 40 -15.92 -3.47 5.06
C LEU A 40 -15.35 -3.67 3.66
N ASP A 41 -15.32 -4.91 3.21
CA ASP A 41 -15.05 -5.24 1.82
C ASP A 41 -16.25 -4.86 0.92
N ARG A 42 -16.12 -5.06 -0.40
CA ARG A 42 -17.18 -4.75 -1.36
C ARG A 42 -18.49 -5.52 -1.17
N ASN A 43 -18.44 -6.64 -0.44
CA ASN A 43 -19.58 -7.53 -0.17
C ASN A 43 -20.15 -7.33 1.25
N GLY A 44 -19.59 -6.41 2.04
CA GLY A 44 -19.99 -6.15 3.42
C GLY A 44 -19.27 -7.01 4.48
N GLU A 45 -18.26 -7.80 4.10
CA GLU A 45 -17.44 -8.56 5.04
C GLU A 45 -16.48 -7.62 5.80
N LEU A 46 -16.32 -7.83 7.11
CA LEU A 46 -15.45 -7.00 7.95
C LEU A 46 -13.97 -7.23 7.61
N LEU A 47 -13.28 -6.15 7.19
CA LEU A 47 -11.84 -6.11 6.95
C LEU A 47 -11.05 -5.61 8.16
N GLN A 48 -11.53 -4.54 8.77
CA GLN A 48 -10.82 -3.85 9.85
C GLN A 48 -11.77 -3.11 10.78
N ARG A 49 -11.43 -3.07 12.07
CA ARG A 49 -12.00 -2.15 13.05
C ARG A 49 -10.92 -1.17 13.49
N ILE A 50 -11.24 0.11 13.50
CA ILE A 50 -10.34 1.14 14.04
C ILE A 50 -11.08 1.94 15.08
N ARG A 51 -10.48 2.09 16.25
CA ARG A 51 -10.99 2.95 17.30
C ARG A 51 -10.83 4.42 16.91
N THR A 52 -11.95 5.12 16.82
CA THR A 52 -12.03 6.53 16.46
C THR A 52 -12.31 7.43 17.66
N ASP A 53 -12.94 6.88 18.73
CA ASP A 53 -13.14 7.59 20.00
C ASP A 53 -12.28 6.93 21.09
N THR A 54 -11.32 7.69 21.61
CA THR A 54 -10.38 7.23 22.64
C THR A 54 -10.87 7.45 24.08
N THR A 55 -11.95 8.21 24.26
CA THR A 55 -12.47 8.57 25.59
C THR A 55 -13.33 7.47 26.20
N VAL A 56 -14.11 6.77 25.36
CA VAL A 56 -14.94 5.63 25.74
C VAL A 56 -14.73 4.47 24.77
N ARG A 57 -15.02 3.27 25.21
CA ARG A 57 -15.05 2.09 24.33
C ARG A 57 -16.47 1.57 24.23
N ARG A 58 -17.15 1.98 23.17
CA ARG A 58 -18.52 1.64 22.82
C ARG A 58 -18.50 0.72 21.61
N GLY A 59 -19.05 -0.51 21.73
CA GLY A 59 -19.17 -1.45 20.61
C GLY A 59 -20.28 -1.04 19.64
N GLN A 60 -20.68 -1.96 18.78
CA GLN A 60 -21.80 -1.75 17.88
C GLN A 60 -23.12 -1.87 18.65
N TRP A 61 -24.20 -1.23 18.14
CA TRP A 61 -25.54 -1.44 18.69
C TRP A 61 -25.98 -2.88 18.44
N VAL A 62 -26.35 -3.60 19.51
CA VAL A 62 -26.85 -4.97 19.44
C VAL A 62 -28.35 -4.95 19.61
N ALA A 63 -29.10 -5.51 18.65
CA ALA A 63 -30.54 -5.69 18.80
C ALA A 63 -30.83 -6.72 19.88
N LEU A 64 -31.94 -6.57 20.61
CA LEU A 64 -32.27 -7.48 21.71
C LEU A 64 -32.36 -8.95 21.25
N ALA A 65 -32.83 -9.21 20.02
CA ALA A 65 -32.88 -10.54 19.44
C ALA A 65 -31.49 -11.20 19.33
N ASP A 66 -30.42 -10.39 19.14
CA ASP A 66 -29.02 -10.81 18.97
C ASP A 66 -28.27 -10.85 20.32
N VAL A 67 -28.95 -10.68 21.44
CA VAL A 67 -28.38 -10.84 22.79
C VAL A 67 -28.72 -12.23 23.32
N SER A 68 -27.70 -12.90 23.90
CA SER A 68 -27.87 -14.19 24.55
C SER A 68 -29.10 -14.22 25.47
N PRO A 69 -29.98 -15.23 25.37
CA PRO A 69 -31.10 -15.42 26.33
C PRO A 69 -30.61 -15.52 27.78
N ALA A 70 -29.48 -16.19 28.02
CA ALA A 70 -28.87 -16.30 29.33
C ALA A 70 -28.54 -14.93 29.92
N LEU A 71 -27.97 -14.01 29.09
CA LEU A 71 -27.66 -12.66 29.57
C LEU A 71 -28.90 -11.83 29.88
N ARG A 72 -29.96 -11.91 29.06
CA ARG A 72 -31.21 -11.21 29.32
C ARG A 72 -31.79 -11.64 30.67
N THR A 73 -31.82 -12.97 30.94
CA THR A 73 -32.26 -13.56 32.19
C THR A 73 -31.36 -13.13 33.35
N ALA A 74 -30.06 -13.27 33.24
CA ALA A 74 -29.11 -12.90 34.29
C ALA A 74 -29.22 -11.42 34.70
N LEU A 75 -29.37 -10.52 33.72
CA LEU A 75 -29.50 -9.08 33.98
C LEU A 75 -30.79 -8.73 34.71
N VAL A 76 -31.92 -9.29 34.28
CA VAL A 76 -33.23 -9.07 34.94
C VAL A 76 -33.20 -9.61 36.34
N LEU A 77 -32.65 -10.82 36.57
CA LEU A 77 -32.52 -11.40 37.91
C LEU A 77 -31.57 -10.59 38.82
N SER A 78 -30.52 -10.01 38.28
CA SER A 78 -29.55 -9.22 39.05
C SER A 78 -30.06 -7.84 39.40
N GLU A 79 -30.65 -7.11 38.44
CA GLU A 79 -30.95 -5.69 38.55
C GLU A 79 -32.41 -5.39 38.87
N ASP A 80 -33.36 -6.18 38.31
CA ASP A 80 -34.77 -5.85 38.38
C ASP A 80 -35.66 -7.08 38.15
N LYS A 81 -35.83 -7.93 39.20
CA LYS A 81 -36.51 -9.22 39.10
C LYS A 81 -37.95 -9.16 38.58
N ARG A 82 -38.59 -8.02 38.73
CA ARG A 82 -39.98 -7.79 38.32
C ARG A 82 -40.07 -6.80 37.16
N PHE A 83 -39.02 -6.69 36.38
CA PHE A 83 -38.92 -5.74 35.27
C PHE A 83 -40.13 -5.73 34.34
N TYR A 84 -40.69 -6.91 34.05
CA TYR A 84 -41.85 -7.03 33.15
C TYR A 84 -43.22 -6.84 33.89
N GLU A 85 -43.20 -6.66 35.23
CA GLU A 85 -44.44 -6.60 36.05
C GLU A 85 -44.79 -5.17 36.49
N HIS A 86 -43.90 -4.22 36.41
CA HIS A 86 -44.10 -2.84 36.86
C HIS A 86 -43.97 -1.82 35.73
N CYS A 87 -44.50 -0.60 35.94
CA CYS A 87 -44.43 0.54 34.98
C CYS A 87 -43.35 1.53 35.40
N GLY A 88 -42.05 1.23 35.16
CA GLY A 88 -40.90 2.09 35.39
C GLY A 88 -40.34 2.09 36.80
N VAL A 89 -41.19 1.96 37.82
CA VAL A 89 -40.83 1.96 39.22
C VAL A 89 -41.48 0.78 39.92
N ASP A 90 -40.67 -0.04 40.60
CA ASP A 90 -41.17 -1.11 41.46
C ASP A 90 -41.56 -0.56 42.84
N TRP A 91 -42.82 -0.11 42.98
CA TRP A 91 -43.31 0.45 44.22
C TRP A 91 -43.32 -0.54 45.40
N ARG A 92 -43.46 -1.83 45.12
CA ARG A 92 -43.37 -2.88 46.15
C ARG A 92 -41.95 -3.03 46.69
N ALA A 93 -40.94 -3.02 45.77
CA ALA A 93 -39.53 -3.04 46.17
C ALA A 93 -39.11 -1.72 46.83
N ALA A 94 -39.61 -0.58 46.36
CA ALA A 94 -39.32 0.74 46.92
C ALA A 94 -39.86 0.88 48.37
N SER A 95 -41.09 0.45 48.63
CA SER A 95 -41.66 0.45 49.97
C SER A 95 -40.96 -0.52 50.92
N ALA A 96 -40.63 -1.74 50.44
CA ALA A 96 -39.88 -2.73 51.23
C ALA A 96 -38.45 -2.23 51.56
N ALA A 97 -37.78 -1.51 50.60
CA ALA A 97 -36.46 -0.91 50.82
C ALA A 97 -36.54 0.26 51.80
N ALA A 98 -37.57 1.12 51.71
CA ALA A 98 -37.80 2.22 52.66
C ALA A 98 -38.02 1.69 54.07
N TRP A 99 -38.84 0.65 54.22
CA TRP A 99 -39.08 0.00 55.50
C TRP A 99 -37.83 -0.70 56.07
N GLY A 100 -37.07 -1.42 55.22
CA GLY A 100 -35.83 -2.08 55.61
C GLY A 100 -34.69 -1.12 55.99
N ASN A 101 -34.61 0.06 55.33
CA ASN A 101 -33.60 1.10 55.62
C ASN A 101 -33.90 1.86 56.93
N LEU A 102 -35.16 1.84 57.42
CA LEU A 102 -35.52 2.43 58.71
C LEU A 102 -35.07 1.54 59.89
N TRP A 103 -34.96 0.25 59.69
CA TRP A 103 -34.71 -0.72 60.77
C TRP A 103 -33.39 -1.49 60.67
N ASN A 104 -32.71 -1.47 59.49
CA ASN A 104 -31.47 -2.19 59.25
C ASN A 104 -30.43 -1.30 58.61
N ASN A 105 -29.17 -1.35 59.10
CA ASN A 105 -28.01 -0.65 58.54
C ASN A 105 -27.54 -1.10 57.13
N LYS A 106 -28.32 -1.91 56.41
CA LYS A 106 -28.04 -2.36 55.07
C LYS A 106 -28.97 -1.67 54.06
N THR A 107 -28.44 -0.71 53.32
CA THR A 107 -29.14 -0.04 52.21
C THR A 107 -29.46 -1.03 51.08
N ARG A 108 -30.75 -1.43 50.93
CA ARG A 108 -31.25 -2.12 49.73
C ARG A 108 -31.56 -1.07 48.65
N GLY A 109 -30.98 -1.26 47.45
CA GLY A 109 -31.28 -0.42 46.26
C GLY A 109 -32.65 -0.77 45.69
N ALA A 110 -33.49 0.23 45.44
CA ALA A 110 -34.81 0.09 44.81
C ALA A 110 -34.82 0.69 43.40
N SER A 111 -33.65 0.76 42.71
CA SER A 111 -33.55 1.32 41.36
C SER A 111 -33.86 0.24 40.32
N THR A 112 -34.80 0.50 39.42
CA THR A 112 -35.19 -0.38 38.33
C THR A 112 -34.26 -0.17 37.11
N ILE A 113 -34.27 -1.12 36.16
CA ILE A 113 -33.57 -0.99 34.86
C ILE A 113 -34.01 0.30 34.15
N THR A 114 -35.32 0.60 34.16
CA THR A 114 -35.88 1.79 33.53
C THR A 114 -35.38 3.08 34.16
N MET A 115 -35.30 3.13 35.51
CA MET A 115 -34.72 4.27 36.23
C MET A 115 -33.23 4.48 35.91
N GLN A 116 -32.49 3.39 35.79
CA GLN A 116 -31.08 3.44 35.40
C GLN A 116 -30.90 3.96 33.95
N LEU A 117 -31.71 3.46 33.01
CA LEU A 117 -31.71 3.95 31.61
C LEU A 117 -32.11 5.42 31.53
N ALA A 118 -33.18 5.83 32.24
CA ALA A 118 -33.56 7.23 32.27
C ALA A 118 -32.40 8.16 32.73
N GLY A 119 -31.64 7.72 33.73
CA GLY A 119 -30.44 8.43 34.18
C GLY A 119 -29.26 8.42 33.19
N LEU A 120 -29.22 7.44 32.27
CA LEU A 120 -28.21 7.42 31.19
C LEU A 120 -28.59 8.31 29.99
N LEU A 121 -29.90 8.54 29.80
CA LEU A 121 -30.42 9.36 28.70
C LEU A 121 -30.53 10.84 29.07
N ASP A 122 -30.40 11.19 30.35
CA ASP A 122 -30.44 12.57 30.82
C ASP A 122 -29.08 13.27 30.64
N GLU A 123 -29.00 14.14 29.64
CA GLU A 123 -27.77 14.86 29.29
C GLU A 123 -27.27 15.78 30.42
N ASP A 124 -28.14 16.33 31.25
CA ASP A 124 -27.75 17.21 32.35
C ASP A 124 -27.05 16.42 33.48
N LEU A 125 -27.37 15.14 33.64
CA LEU A 125 -26.65 14.26 34.55
C LEU A 125 -25.30 13.79 33.99
N GLN A 126 -25.11 13.79 32.70
CA GLN A 126 -23.82 13.49 32.07
C GLN A 126 -22.85 14.68 32.17
N ARG A 127 -23.30 15.92 31.99
CA ARG A 127 -22.47 17.14 32.11
C ARG A 127 -21.93 17.35 33.53
N VAL A 128 -22.62 16.91 34.57
CA VAL A 128 -22.11 16.98 35.95
C VAL A 128 -20.93 16.03 36.21
N LYS A 129 -20.72 15.00 35.37
CA LYS A 129 -19.55 14.12 35.46
C LYS A 129 -18.29 14.71 34.83
N ASP A 130 -18.42 15.61 33.87
CA ASP A 130 -17.29 16.12 33.07
C ASP A 130 -16.66 17.39 33.66
N GLY A 131 -17.17 17.93 34.72
CA GLY A 131 -16.75 19.26 35.21
C GLY A 131 -16.60 19.44 36.71
N THR A 132 -15.94 18.54 37.47
CA THR A 132 -15.16 18.91 38.69
C THR A 132 -14.52 17.69 39.36
N PRO A 133 -13.21 17.66 39.62
CA PRO A 133 -12.58 16.64 40.46
C PRO A 133 -12.86 17.00 41.92
N GLY A 134 -13.75 16.27 42.59
CA GLY A 134 -13.84 16.44 44.03
C GLY A 134 -15.17 16.18 44.75
N SER A 135 -16.26 15.80 44.11
CA SER A 135 -17.51 15.50 44.85
C SER A 135 -17.70 14.00 45.05
N LYS A 136 -17.25 13.49 46.18
CA LYS A 136 -17.72 12.21 46.78
C LYS A 136 -19.10 12.43 47.37
N GLY A 137 -20.13 12.75 46.56
CA GLY A 137 -21.50 12.94 47.01
C GLY A 137 -22.43 11.92 46.35
N GLY A 138 -23.12 11.09 47.10
CA GLY A 138 -24.23 10.25 46.64
C GLY A 138 -25.28 11.11 45.93
N ARG A 139 -25.98 10.53 44.92
CA ARG A 139 -27.07 11.18 44.18
C ARG A 139 -28.05 11.85 45.14
N SER A 140 -28.39 13.13 44.93
CA SER A 140 -29.31 13.88 45.76
C SER A 140 -30.74 13.25 45.70
N VAL A 141 -31.51 13.42 46.74
CA VAL A 141 -32.90 12.93 46.78
C VAL A 141 -33.72 13.52 45.62
N VAL A 142 -33.46 14.76 45.25
CA VAL A 142 -34.11 15.45 44.12
C VAL A 142 -33.80 14.75 42.77
N GLN A 143 -32.56 14.31 42.56
CA GLN A 143 -32.17 13.58 41.37
C GLN A 143 -32.85 12.19 41.25
N LYS A 144 -33.06 11.51 42.41
CA LYS A 144 -33.81 10.25 42.44
C LYS A 144 -35.28 10.44 42.11
N ILE A 145 -35.91 11.50 42.59
CA ILE A 145 -37.31 11.83 42.26
C ILE A 145 -37.41 12.15 40.76
N GLY A 146 -36.51 12.94 40.19
CA GLY A 146 -36.47 13.20 38.75
C GLY A 146 -36.37 11.91 37.91
N GLN A 147 -35.44 11.00 38.28
CA GLN A 147 -35.30 9.71 37.61
C GLN A 147 -36.57 8.83 37.71
N THR A 148 -37.30 8.90 38.80
CA THR A 148 -38.57 8.17 38.96
C THR A 148 -39.63 8.65 37.97
N VAL A 149 -39.78 9.97 37.82
CA VAL A 149 -40.72 10.58 36.86
C VAL A 149 -40.29 10.28 35.40
N SER A 150 -39.01 10.44 35.10
CA SER A 150 -38.46 10.13 33.78
C SER A 150 -38.63 8.65 33.41
N ALA A 151 -38.46 7.73 34.37
CA ALA A 151 -38.69 6.29 34.16
C ALA A 151 -40.14 5.96 33.82
N GLN A 152 -41.12 6.57 34.53
CA GLN A 152 -42.56 6.38 34.21
C GLN A 152 -42.91 6.92 32.82
N MET A 153 -42.37 8.08 32.46
CA MET A 153 -42.54 8.63 31.11
C MET A 153 -41.91 7.78 30.03
N LEU A 154 -40.72 7.22 30.28
CA LEU A 154 -40.05 6.35 29.32
C LEU A 154 -40.93 5.11 29.05
N GLU A 155 -41.48 4.47 30.08
CA GLU A 155 -42.37 3.32 29.94
C GLU A 155 -43.74 3.61 29.29
N SER A 156 -44.20 4.85 29.35
CA SER A 156 -45.40 5.27 28.60
C SER A 156 -45.17 5.38 27.08
N ARG A 157 -43.89 5.48 26.65
CA ARG A 157 -43.53 5.69 25.26
C ARG A 157 -42.80 4.51 24.63
N TRP A 158 -42.04 3.75 25.42
CA TRP A 158 -41.20 2.65 24.96
C TRP A 158 -41.71 1.31 25.55
N ARG A 159 -41.58 0.25 24.72
CA ARG A 159 -41.85 -1.11 25.18
C ARG A 159 -40.73 -1.62 26.09
N LYS A 160 -41.01 -2.56 26.95
CA LYS A 160 -40.02 -3.22 27.83
C LYS A 160 -38.77 -3.71 27.06
N ASP A 161 -38.99 -4.35 25.89
CA ASP A 161 -37.90 -4.84 25.06
C ASP A 161 -37.00 -3.73 24.52
N GLN A 162 -37.60 -2.58 24.16
CA GLN A 162 -36.83 -1.39 23.70
C GLN A 162 -36.03 -0.79 24.86
N ILE A 163 -36.58 -0.76 26.06
CA ILE A 163 -35.89 -0.30 27.27
C ILE A 163 -34.70 -1.21 27.57
N LEU A 164 -34.89 -2.53 27.55
CA LEU A 164 -33.82 -3.48 27.80
C LEU A 164 -32.74 -3.44 26.73
N GLU A 165 -33.13 -3.33 25.45
CA GLU A 165 -32.18 -3.17 24.32
C GLU A 165 -31.31 -1.91 24.50
N ALA A 166 -31.93 -0.77 24.76
CA ALA A 166 -31.20 0.48 24.95
C ALA A 166 -30.29 0.42 26.20
N TYR A 167 -30.76 -0.15 27.30
CA TYR A 167 -29.99 -0.30 28.52
C TYR A 167 -28.71 -1.13 28.29
N LEU A 168 -28.82 -2.28 27.64
CA LEU A 168 -27.72 -3.17 27.33
C LEU A 168 -26.65 -2.47 26.44
N ASN A 169 -27.05 -1.55 25.57
CA ASN A 169 -26.13 -0.84 24.68
C ASN A 169 -25.51 0.42 25.32
N LEU A 170 -26.15 1.01 26.34
CA LEU A 170 -25.72 2.29 26.91
C LEU A 170 -25.09 2.16 28.31
N VAL A 171 -25.27 1.02 28.98
CA VAL A 171 -24.79 0.85 30.37
C VAL A 171 -23.26 0.84 30.44
N PRO A 172 -22.64 1.66 31.31
CA PRO A 172 -21.21 1.58 31.57
C PRO A 172 -20.92 0.34 32.41
N LEU A 173 -19.92 -0.45 31.99
CA LEU A 173 -19.63 -1.75 32.61
C LEU A 173 -18.31 -1.75 33.36
N ARG A 174 -17.15 -1.68 32.71
CA ARG A 174 -15.85 -1.72 33.37
C ARG A 174 -14.87 -0.77 32.72
N GLY A 175 -14.25 0.12 33.52
CA GLY A 175 -13.32 1.11 33.00
C GLY A 175 -13.97 1.98 31.89
N GLU A 176 -13.40 1.95 30.72
CA GLU A 176 -13.92 2.66 29.54
C GLU A 176 -15.02 1.93 28.76
N LEU A 177 -15.34 0.67 29.12
CA LEU A 177 -16.28 -0.18 28.39
C LEU A 177 -17.73 0.24 28.61
N VAL A 178 -18.43 0.51 27.51
CA VAL A 178 -19.85 0.87 27.48
C VAL A 178 -20.60 -0.07 26.53
N GLY A 179 -21.66 -0.68 27.05
CA GLY A 179 -22.54 -1.57 26.30
C GLY A 179 -22.01 -3.01 26.16
N ILE A 180 -22.95 -3.88 25.79
CA ILE A 180 -22.75 -5.33 25.81
C ILE A 180 -21.78 -5.81 24.73
N ASP A 181 -21.74 -5.21 23.53
CA ASP A 181 -20.81 -5.61 22.46
C ASP A 181 -19.35 -5.37 22.89
N ALA A 182 -19.09 -4.23 23.52
CA ALA A 182 -17.75 -3.92 24.01
C ALA A 182 -17.27 -4.88 25.09
N ILE A 183 -18.12 -5.21 26.06
CA ILE A 183 -17.71 -6.07 27.17
C ILE A 183 -17.61 -7.54 26.78
N SER A 184 -18.57 -8.06 25.99
CA SER A 184 -18.54 -9.45 25.55
C SER A 184 -17.30 -9.76 24.72
N ARG A 185 -16.92 -8.87 23.82
CA ARG A 185 -15.69 -9.02 23.02
C ARG A 185 -14.43 -8.85 23.85
N THR A 186 -14.40 -7.89 24.80
CA THR A 186 -13.21 -7.64 25.62
C THR A 186 -12.94 -8.75 26.62
N LEU A 187 -13.96 -9.17 27.38
CA LEU A 187 -13.75 -10.14 28.45
C LEU A 187 -13.77 -11.58 27.94
N PHE A 188 -14.62 -11.89 26.97
CA PHE A 188 -14.88 -13.27 26.55
C PHE A 188 -14.43 -13.57 25.11
N GLY A 189 -14.08 -12.54 24.30
CA GLY A 189 -13.70 -12.71 22.89
C GLY A 189 -14.85 -13.17 22.00
N LYS A 190 -16.10 -12.99 22.44
CA LYS A 190 -17.33 -13.48 21.78
C LYS A 190 -18.25 -12.32 21.41
N ALA A 191 -19.13 -12.54 20.44
CA ALA A 191 -20.27 -11.66 20.20
C ALA A 191 -21.33 -11.83 21.30
N ALA A 192 -22.19 -10.83 21.50
CA ALA A 192 -23.16 -10.79 22.57
C ALA A 192 -24.17 -11.97 22.58
N HIS A 193 -24.45 -12.55 21.42
CA HIS A 193 -25.34 -13.74 21.31
C HIS A 193 -24.68 -15.04 21.77
N GLY A 194 -23.36 -15.10 21.80
CA GLY A 194 -22.58 -16.29 22.12
C GLY A 194 -22.20 -16.43 23.61
N LEU A 195 -22.68 -15.54 24.48
CA LEU A 195 -22.42 -15.63 25.91
C LEU A 195 -23.22 -16.80 26.55
N ASP A 196 -22.50 -17.65 27.29
CA ASP A 196 -23.09 -18.71 28.07
C ASP A 196 -23.60 -18.19 29.42
N GLU A 197 -24.19 -19.09 30.25
CA GLU A 197 -24.81 -18.73 31.53
C GLU A 197 -23.80 -18.18 32.55
N ARG A 198 -22.56 -18.68 32.55
CA ARG A 198 -21.49 -18.22 33.44
C ARG A 198 -21.01 -16.83 33.04
N GLU A 199 -20.75 -16.63 31.77
CA GLU A 199 -20.35 -15.34 31.21
C GLU A 199 -21.44 -14.28 31.36
N ALA A 200 -22.69 -14.69 31.20
CA ALA A 200 -23.90 -13.87 31.43
C ALA A 200 -24.00 -13.41 32.89
N ALA A 201 -23.80 -14.33 33.83
CA ALA A 201 -23.81 -14.02 35.26
C ALA A 201 -22.68 -13.08 35.66
N ILE A 202 -21.45 -13.27 35.13
CA ILE A 202 -20.31 -12.37 35.33
C ILE A 202 -20.65 -10.97 34.81
N THR A 203 -21.22 -10.89 33.62
CA THR A 203 -21.60 -9.60 32.99
C THR A 203 -22.66 -8.88 33.82
N ALA A 204 -23.70 -9.57 34.27
CA ALA A 204 -24.75 -9.00 35.13
C ALA A 204 -24.18 -8.51 36.48
N ALA A 205 -23.22 -9.24 37.06
CA ALA A 205 -22.56 -8.83 38.31
C ALA A 205 -21.71 -7.54 38.11
N LEU A 206 -21.14 -7.34 36.93
CA LEU A 206 -20.37 -6.12 36.57
C LEU A 206 -21.27 -4.90 36.39
N VAL A 207 -22.49 -5.05 35.89
CA VAL A 207 -23.45 -3.94 35.78
C VAL A 207 -23.65 -3.27 37.12
N ARG A 208 -23.82 -4.05 38.17
CA ARG A 208 -24.05 -3.55 39.54
C ARG A 208 -22.80 -2.91 40.17
N ALA A 209 -21.61 -3.39 39.82
CA ALA A 209 -20.36 -2.87 40.37
C ALA A 209 -19.22 -2.95 39.33
N PRO A 210 -19.18 -2.00 38.39
CA PRO A 210 -18.30 -2.04 37.22
C PRO A 210 -16.80 -2.26 37.53
N ASN A 211 -16.31 -1.61 38.60
CA ASN A 211 -14.88 -1.64 38.98
C ASN A 211 -14.57 -2.51 40.21
N ALA A 212 -15.47 -3.45 40.56
CA ALA A 212 -15.24 -4.34 41.67
C ALA A 212 -14.05 -5.30 41.39
N ARG A 213 -13.40 -5.78 42.50
CA ARG A 213 -12.34 -6.80 42.40
C ARG A 213 -12.91 -8.14 41.95
N ALA A 214 -12.11 -8.96 41.28
CA ALA A 214 -12.54 -10.23 40.70
C ALA A 214 -13.32 -11.12 41.65
N GLY A 215 -12.84 -11.39 42.85
CA GLY A 215 -13.57 -12.23 43.85
C GLY A 215 -14.89 -11.64 44.30
N VAL A 216 -15.12 -10.32 44.25
CA VAL A 216 -16.44 -9.72 44.54
C VAL A 216 -17.38 -9.93 43.36
N VAL A 217 -16.89 -9.81 42.14
CA VAL A 217 -17.65 -10.09 40.91
C VAL A 217 -18.03 -11.56 40.86
N ALA A 218 -17.09 -12.47 41.10
CA ALA A 218 -17.31 -13.92 41.08
C ALA A 218 -18.37 -14.36 42.05
N ARG A 219 -18.32 -13.88 43.31
CA ARG A 219 -19.31 -14.19 44.31
C ARG A 219 -20.72 -13.73 43.90
N ARG A 220 -20.87 -12.52 43.37
CA ARG A 220 -22.15 -12.02 42.86
C ARG A 220 -22.62 -12.79 41.62
N ALA A 221 -21.69 -13.12 40.71
CA ALA A 221 -22.00 -13.94 39.55
C ALA A 221 -22.50 -15.32 39.97
N CYS A 222 -21.90 -15.92 41.02
CA CYS A 222 -22.38 -17.20 41.57
C CYS A 222 -23.78 -17.10 42.16
N GLU A 223 -24.11 -15.98 42.84
CA GLU A 223 -25.47 -15.72 43.34
C GLU A 223 -26.49 -15.61 42.19
N VAL A 224 -26.13 -14.94 41.08
CA VAL A 224 -26.97 -14.80 39.90
C VAL A 224 -27.13 -16.14 39.19
N LEU A 225 -26.05 -16.90 39.01
CA LEU A 225 -26.07 -18.21 38.37
C LEU A 225 -26.94 -19.19 39.12
N GLY A 226 -26.85 -19.20 40.47
CA GLY A 226 -27.71 -20.03 41.31
C GLY A 226 -29.21 -19.66 41.26
N GLN A 227 -29.54 -18.42 40.84
CA GLN A 227 -30.94 -18.02 40.60
C GLN A 227 -31.41 -18.41 39.18
N MET A 228 -30.50 -18.55 38.22
CA MET A 228 -30.78 -19.02 36.87
C MET A 228 -30.97 -20.55 36.84
N GLU A 229 -30.05 -21.28 37.48
CA GLU A 229 -30.01 -22.75 37.56
C GLU A 229 -30.76 -23.24 38.81
N ARG A 230 -32.09 -23.21 38.79
CA ARG A 230 -32.90 -23.58 39.95
C ARG A 230 -32.72 -25.03 40.44
N ALA A 231 -32.14 -25.90 39.62
CA ALA A 231 -32.06 -27.35 39.88
C ALA A 231 -30.67 -27.83 40.36
N THR A 232 -29.60 -27.10 40.14
CA THR A 232 -28.22 -27.51 40.45
C THR A 232 -27.49 -26.43 41.24
N LYS A 233 -26.64 -26.83 42.21
CA LYS A 233 -25.78 -25.87 42.93
C LYS A 233 -24.65 -25.45 42.02
N PRO A 234 -24.46 -24.14 41.74
CA PRO A 234 -23.40 -23.69 40.84
C PRO A 234 -22.00 -23.96 41.42
N ASP A 235 -21.06 -24.28 40.55
CA ASP A 235 -19.65 -24.38 40.92
C ASP A 235 -19.02 -22.97 41.00
N CYS A 236 -19.00 -22.42 42.21
CA CYS A 236 -18.50 -21.07 42.47
C CYS A 236 -16.97 -20.98 42.39
N GLU A 237 -16.21 -22.07 42.55
CA GLU A 237 -14.77 -22.09 42.45
C GLU A 237 -14.33 -21.98 40.99
N ALA A 238 -14.93 -22.78 40.12
CA ALA A 238 -14.73 -22.69 38.69
C ALA A 238 -15.13 -21.30 38.16
N LEU A 239 -16.20 -20.72 38.66
CA LEU A 239 -16.65 -19.39 38.27
C LEU A 239 -15.67 -18.28 38.71
N ASP A 240 -15.03 -18.42 39.89
CA ASP A 240 -14.01 -17.48 40.37
C ASP A 240 -12.78 -17.49 39.48
N LEU A 241 -12.31 -18.67 39.08
CA LEU A 241 -11.18 -18.81 38.11
C LEU A 241 -11.53 -18.17 36.76
N ILE A 242 -12.71 -18.45 36.19
CA ILE A 242 -13.16 -17.87 34.92
C ILE A 242 -13.25 -16.35 35.04
N THR A 243 -13.84 -15.83 36.13
CA THR A 243 -13.99 -14.40 36.36
C THR A 243 -12.63 -13.71 36.47
N THR A 244 -11.70 -14.30 37.22
CA THR A 244 -10.36 -13.76 37.38
C THR A 244 -9.60 -13.71 36.05
N ALA A 245 -9.66 -14.78 35.27
CA ALA A 245 -9.05 -14.84 33.93
C ALA A 245 -9.69 -13.83 32.96
N ALA A 246 -11.02 -13.71 32.95
CA ALA A 246 -11.73 -12.76 32.09
C ALA A 246 -11.37 -11.30 32.43
N LEU A 247 -11.32 -10.95 33.71
CA LEU A 247 -11.04 -9.58 34.17
C LEU A 247 -9.56 -9.18 34.03
N GLN A 248 -8.64 -10.13 33.85
CA GLN A 248 -7.23 -9.89 33.56
C GLN A 248 -6.95 -9.66 32.06
N ARG A 249 -7.90 -10.00 31.18
CA ARG A 249 -7.72 -9.77 29.75
C ARG A 249 -7.52 -8.27 29.47
N LYS A 250 -6.49 -7.96 28.66
CA LYS A 250 -6.24 -6.61 28.20
C LYS A 250 -7.35 -6.20 27.23
N SER A 251 -7.63 -4.90 27.22
CA SER A 251 -8.59 -4.32 26.28
C SER A 251 -8.25 -4.68 24.85
N PHE A 252 -9.24 -4.68 23.96
CA PHE A 252 -9.09 -4.81 22.51
C PHE A 252 -7.93 -3.98 21.99
N GLU A 253 -7.24 -4.51 20.96
CA GLU A 253 -6.34 -3.72 20.14
C GLU A 253 -7.09 -2.51 19.54
N ALA A 254 -6.40 -1.38 19.46
CA ALA A 254 -6.96 -0.16 18.87
C ALA A 254 -7.31 -0.33 17.38
N SER A 255 -6.67 -1.30 16.74
CA SER A 255 -6.90 -1.67 15.35
C SER A 255 -6.88 -3.21 15.24
N ALA A 256 -7.97 -3.82 14.81
CA ALA A 256 -8.11 -5.26 14.68
C ALA A 256 -8.65 -5.65 13.31
N GLY A 257 -7.93 -6.51 12.58
CA GLY A 257 -8.32 -6.99 11.26
C GLY A 257 -7.12 -7.19 10.32
N ILE A 258 -7.39 -7.22 9.02
CA ILE A 258 -6.43 -7.60 7.98
C ILE A 258 -6.03 -6.46 7.03
N ALA A 259 -6.51 -5.23 7.26
CA ALA A 259 -6.26 -4.08 6.39
C ALA A 259 -6.04 -2.77 7.17
N PRO A 260 -5.09 -2.71 8.15
CA PRO A 260 -4.94 -1.55 9.04
C PRO A 260 -4.54 -0.28 8.28
N HIS A 261 -3.58 -0.36 7.35
CA HIS A 261 -3.07 0.80 6.60
C HIS A 261 -4.13 1.40 5.66
N LEU A 262 -4.87 0.54 4.92
CA LEU A 262 -5.99 1.03 4.10
C LEU A 262 -7.03 1.74 4.96
N ALA A 263 -7.37 1.15 6.10
CA ALA A 263 -8.39 1.70 6.97
C ALA A 263 -7.99 3.09 7.51
N GLN A 264 -6.75 3.28 7.94
CA GLN A 264 -6.21 4.60 8.31
C GLN A 264 -6.29 5.59 7.14
N ARG A 265 -5.92 5.16 5.93
CA ARG A 265 -5.97 6.00 4.74
C ARG A 265 -7.40 6.43 4.38
N VAL A 266 -8.35 5.51 4.43
CA VAL A 266 -9.77 5.82 4.14
C VAL A 266 -10.36 6.76 5.19
N LEU A 267 -9.98 6.63 6.45
CA LEU A 267 -10.41 7.53 7.52
C LEU A 267 -9.81 8.93 7.37
N SER A 268 -8.50 9.03 7.07
CA SER A 268 -7.83 10.33 6.90
C SER A 268 -8.25 11.08 5.63
N ALA A 269 -8.75 10.37 4.61
CA ALA A 269 -9.27 10.98 3.38
C ALA A 269 -10.68 11.58 3.53
N ARG A 270 -11.36 11.37 4.67
CA ARG A 270 -12.66 11.99 4.95
C ARG A 270 -12.46 13.48 5.28
N PRO A 271 -13.09 14.41 4.54
CA PRO A 271 -13.03 15.82 4.94
C PRO A 271 -13.74 15.98 6.28
N GLU A 272 -13.11 16.71 7.20
CA GLU A 272 -13.65 17.09 8.53
C GLU A 272 -14.90 17.98 8.46
N SER A 273 -15.45 18.24 7.26
CA SER A 273 -16.54 19.19 7.00
C SER A 273 -17.90 18.80 7.57
N SER A 274 -18.01 17.75 8.40
CA SER A 274 -19.27 17.44 9.08
C SER A 274 -19.33 17.86 10.55
N ALA A 275 -18.28 18.50 11.10
CA ALA A 275 -18.20 18.83 12.53
C ALA A 275 -18.51 20.29 12.89
N LEU A 276 -18.59 21.22 11.93
CA LEU A 276 -18.68 22.67 12.20
C LEU A 276 -19.80 23.43 11.47
N SER A 277 -20.86 22.77 11.03
CA SER A 277 -22.06 23.47 10.57
C SER A 277 -23.22 23.15 11.49
N ALA A 278 -23.56 24.09 12.39
CA ALA A 278 -24.79 24.04 13.13
C ALA A 278 -25.98 23.99 12.15
N PRO A 279 -26.97 23.09 12.34
CA PRO A 279 -28.07 22.95 11.41
C PRO A 279 -29.10 24.06 11.62
N THR A 280 -29.17 24.98 10.69
CA THR A 280 -30.40 25.75 10.43
C THR A 280 -31.33 24.86 9.63
N ALA A 281 -32.45 24.47 10.25
CA ALA A 281 -33.66 23.81 9.73
C ALA A 281 -33.56 22.34 9.21
N PRO A 282 -34.57 21.51 9.53
CA PRO A 282 -34.59 20.10 9.16
C PRO A 282 -35.15 19.91 7.75
N THR A 283 -34.28 19.81 6.74
CA THR A 283 -34.64 19.16 5.50
C THR A 283 -34.31 17.66 5.61
N ALA A 284 -35.34 16.85 5.57
CA ALA A 284 -35.28 15.40 5.54
C ALA A 284 -34.49 14.96 4.31
N SER A 285 -33.32 14.35 4.51
CA SER A 285 -32.50 13.54 3.59
C SER A 285 -31.01 13.90 3.53
N ALA A 286 -30.39 14.20 4.69
CA ALA A 286 -28.93 14.05 4.76
C ALA A 286 -28.62 12.71 5.41
N SER A 287 -28.15 11.75 4.63
CA SER A 287 -27.65 10.46 5.13
C SER A 287 -26.56 10.69 6.13
N ARG A 288 -26.84 10.40 7.42
CA ARG A 288 -25.87 10.47 8.52
C ARG A 288 -24.69 9.55 8.20
N PRO A 289 -23.45 9.92 8.54
CA PRO A 289 -22.29 9.09 8.27
C PRO A 289 -22.47 7.72 8.95
N SER A 290 -22.56 6.67 8.15
CA SER A 290 -22.60 5.29 8.62
C SER A 290 -21.32 4.99 9.42
N PRO A 291 -21.40 4.26 10.54
CA PRO A 291 -20.24 3.77 11.29
C PRO A 291 -19.42 2.74 10.50
N ALA A 292 -19.91 2.31 9.36
CA ALA A 292 -19.25 1.36 8.47
C ALA A 292 -18.90 2.02 7.13
N ILE A 293 -17.69 1.76 6.63
CA ILE A 293 -17.20 2.24 5.34
C ILE A 293 -16.95 1.03 4.45
N THR A 294 -17.72 0.91 3.38
CA THR A 294 -17.50 -0.12 2.35
C THR A 294 -16.40 0.31 1.41
N THR A 295 -15.46 -0.59 1.14
CA THR A 295 -14.32 -0.39 0.24
C THR A 295 -14.45 -1.23 -1.02
N THR A 296 -13.52 -1.05 -1.97
CA THR A 296 -13.45 -1.88 -3.19
C THR A 296 -12.70 -3.20 -2.98
N LEU A 297 -12.12 -3.44 -1.80
CA LEU A 297 -11.35 -4.65 -1.51
C LEU A 297 -12.19 -5.92 -1.58
N ARG A 298 -11.49 -7.06 -1.70
CA ARG A 298 -12.03 -8.41 -1.55
C ARG A 298 -11.39 -9.06 -0.34
N ALA A 299 -12.16 -9.38 0.70
CA ALA A 299 -11.65 -9.91 1.96
C ALA A 299 -10.87 -11.22 1.79
N SER A 300 -11.34 -12.13 0.92
CA SER A 300 -10.67 -13.39 0.64
C SER A 300 -9.30 -13.19 -0.02
N LEU A 301 -9.20 -12.26 -0.99
CA LEU A 301 -7.94 -11.92 -1.65
C LEU A 301 -6.98 -11.22 -0.68
N GLN A 302 -7.50 -10.31 0.15
CA GLN A 302 -6.70 -9.61 1.16
C GLN A 302 -6.05 -10.60 2.13
N ARG A 303 -6.82 -11.57 2.67
CA ARG A 303 -6.28 -12.64 3.54
C ARG A 303 -5.23 -13.47 2.83
N PHE A 304 -5.50 -13.90 1.61
CA PHE A 304 -4.54 -14.66 0.82
C PHE A 304 -3.24 -13.89 0.60
N ALA A 305 -3.33 -12.61 0.24
CA ALA A 305 -2.15 -11.76 0.01
C ALA A 305 -1.31 -11.58 1.29
N VAL A 306 -1.94 -11.30 2.44
CA VAL A 306 -1.25 -11.20 3.74
C VAL A 306 -0.54 -12.50 4.08
N GLN A 307 -1.23 -13.64 4.00
CA GLN A 307 -0.67 -14.96 4.32
C GLN A 307 0.49 -15.32 3.39
N THR A 308 0.35 -15.07 2.09
CA THR A 308 1.39 -15.33 1.08
C THR A 308 2.65 -14.52 1.36
N LEU A 309 2.50 -13.23 1.66
CA LEU A 309 3.63 -12.37 2.01
C LEU A 309 4.35 -12.87 3.26
N GLN A 310 3.61 -13.12 4.33
CA GLN A 310 4.17 -13.58 5.59
C GLN A 310 4.86 -14.94 5.47
N GLN A 311 4.27 -15.88 4.70
CA GLN A 311 4.89 -17.18 4.45
C GLN A 311 6.23 -17.01 3.74
N HIS A 312 6.27 -16.25 2.65
CA HIS A 312 7.49 -16.07 1.88
C HIS A 312 8.59 -15.35 2.66
N LEU A 313 8.25 -14.35 3.47
CA LEU A 313 9.24 -13.67 4.32
C LEU A 313 9.81 -14.60 5.42
N ARG A 314 9.00 -15.55 5.94
CA ARG A 314 9.53 -16.58 6.85
C ARG A 314 10.50 -17.53 6.15
N GLU A 315 10.29 -17.85 4.87
CA GLU A 315 11.21 -18.67 4.05
C GLU A 315 12.54 -17.92 3.80
N LEU A 316 12.51 -16.60 3.72
CA LEU A 316 13.69 -15.74 3.59
C LEU A 316 14.36 -15.40 4.93
N ARG A 317 13.94 -16.04 6.01
CA ARG A 317 14.51 -15.78 7.37
C ARG A 317 16.03 -15.96 7.37
N GLY A 318 16.75 -14.99 7.92
CA GLY A 318 18.22 -14.98 7.94
C GLY A 318 18.85 -14.23 6.77
N ARG A 319 18.07 -13.69 5.81
CA ARG A 319 18.57 -12.86 4.71
C ARG A 319 18.40 -11.35 4.97
N HIS A 320 18.22 -10.95 6.20
CA HIS A 320 17.99 -9.55 6.60
C HIS A 320 16.87 -8.88 5.80
N VAL A 321 15.71 -9.53 5.78
CA VAL A 321 14.48 -9.03 5.17
C VAL A 321 13.31 -9.32 6.10
N GLU A 322 12.49 -8.30 6.38
CA GLU A 322 11.42 -8.39 7.38
C GLU A 322 10.07 -7.84 6.88
N ASP A 323 10.05 -7.10 5.77
CA ASP A 323 8.82 -6.42 5.36
C ASP A 323 8.53 -6.54 3.87
N GLY A 324 7.30 -6.21 3.52
CA GLY A 324 6.83 -6.18 2.15
C GLY A 324 5.43 -5.58 2.02
N ALA A 325 5.07 -5.21 0.80
CA ALA A 325 3.78 -4.63 0.48
C ALA A 325 3.20 -5.22 -0.82
N ILE A 326 1.87 -5.29 -0.89
CA ILE A 326 1.16 -5.81 -2.06
C ILE A 326 -0.01 -4.89 -2.42
N VAL A 327 -0.15 -4.61 -3.70
CA VAL A 327 -1.33 -3.93 -4.28
C VAL A 327 -1.86 -4.76 -5.44
N VAL A 328 -3.16 -4.95 -5.47
CA VAL A 328 -3.87 -5.57 -6.59
C VAL A 328 -4.92 -4.61 -7.11
N LEU A 329 -4.87 -4.32 -8.42
CA LEU A 329 -5.83 -3.45 -9.11
C LEU A 329 -6.63 -4.25 -10.13
N ASP A 330 -7.90 -3.91 -10.31
CA ASP A 330 -8.70 -4.27 -11.49
C ASP A 330 -8.36 -3.29 -12.62
N ASN A 331 -7.95 -3.82 -13.79
CA ASN A 331 -7.49 -2.99 -14.89
C ASN A 331 -8.58 -2.08 -15.44
N ALA A 332 -9.80 -2.57 -15.56
CA ALA A 332 -10.89 -1.86 -16.18
C ALA A 332 -11.44 -0.75 -15.28
N SER A 333 -11.74 -1.05 -14.03
CA SER A 333 -12.37 -0.11 -13.09
C SER A 333 -11.38 0.78 -12.35
N GLY A 334 -10.15 0.32 -12.13
CA GLY A 334 -9.18 0.95 -11.23
C GLY A 334 -9.44 0.68 -9.76
N ASP A 335 -10.34 -0.24 -9.44
CA ASP A 335 -10.63 -0.63 -8.06
C ASP A 335 -9.42 -1.30 -7.44
N VAL A 336 -9.10 -0.90 -6.22
CA VAL A 336 -8.12 -1.59 -5.38
C VAL A 336 -8.78 -2.83 -4.79
N LEU A 337 -8.28 -4.02 -5.13
CA LEU A 337 -8.85 -5.30 -4.71
C LEU A 337 -8.15 -5.88 -3.47
N ALA A 338 -6.86 -5.55 -3.27
CA ALA A 338 -6.08 -5.87 -2.07
C ALA A 338 -5.06 -4.76 -1.79
N TRP A 339 -4.80 -4.53 -0.50
CA TRP A 339 -3.84 -3.55 0.01
C TRP A 339 -3.15 -4.11 1.25
N VAL A 340 -1.97 -4.62 1.09
CA VAL A 340 -1.12 -5.09 2.18
C VAL A 340 0.02 -4.09 2.36
N GLY A 341 0.00 -3.33 3.45
CA GLY A 341 0.97 -2.26 3.68
C GLY A 341 2.23 -2.71 4.42
N SER A 342 2.18 -3.84 5.12
CA SER A 342 3.31 -4.39 5.88
C SER A 342 3.13 -5.89 6.11
N SER A 343 4.20 -6.58 6.45
CA SER A 343 4.18 -7.98 6.91
C SER A 343 3.58 -8.16 8.33
N GLY A 344 3.26 -7.07 9.02
CA GLY A 344 2.72 -7.08 10.37
C GLY A 344 3.77 -7.45 11.40
N GLU A 345 3.55 -8.52 12.18
CA GLU A 345 4.44 -8.94 13.27
C GLU A 345 5.88 -9.30 12.85
N LEU A 346 6.15 -9.51 11.58
CA LEU A 346 7.50 -9.78 11.08
C LEU A 346 8.31 -8.50 10.90
N SER A 347 7.66 -7.34 10.78
CA SER A 347 8.29 -6.04 10.59
C SER A 347 8.54 -5.33 11.91
N ALA A 348 9.74 -4.78 12.08
CA ALA A 348 10.05 -3.87 13.19
C ALA A 348 9.31 -2.52 13.11
N ALA A 349 8.70 -2.21 11.96
CA ALA A 349 7.98 -0.97 11.70
C ALA A 349 6.61 -1.25 11.04
N ALA A 350 5.81 -2.13 11.65
CA ALA A 350 4.53 -2.61 11.13
C ALA A 350 3.51 -1.49 10.81
N GLU A 351 3.65 -0.31 11.41
CA GLU A 351 2.78 0.86 11.16
C GLU A 351 3.12 1.62 9.88
N VAL A 352 4.29 1.37 9.27
CA VAL A 352 4.69 2.01 8.02
C VAL A 352 3.95 1.36 6.86
N ASP A 353 3.17 2.16 6.12
CA ASP A 353 2.47 1.69 4.93
C ASP A 353 3.42 1.63 3.72
N GLY A 354 3.97 0.46 3.42
CA GLY A 354 4.84 0.19 2.29
C GLY A 354 4.17 0.40 0.92
N VAL A 355 2.84 0.47 0.85
CA VAL A 355 2.11 0.79 -0.38
C VAL A 355 2.27 2.26 -0.76
N THR A 356 2.38 3.15 0.22
CA THR A 356 2.50 4.60 0.02
C THR A 356 3.89 5.15 0.28
N ALA A 357 4.75 4.41 0.98
CA ALA A 357 6.13 4.78 1.23
C ALA A 357 6.89 4.98 -0.08
N LEU A 358 7.71 6.03 -0.15
CA LEU A 358 8.54 6.32 -1.30
C LEU A 358 9.80 5.45 -1.27
N ARG A 359 10.06 4.73 -2.37
CA ARG A 359 11.16 3.78 -2.52
C ARG A 359 11.73 3.84 -3.93
N GLN A 360 12.99 3.46 -4.11
CA GLN A 360 13.62 3.41 -5.43
C GLN A 360 13.09 2.23 -6.24
N PRO A 361 12.41 2.49 -7.39
CA PRO A 361 11.77 1.46 -8.20
C PRO A 361 12.76 0.60 -9.01
N GLY A 362 14.01 1.01 -9.11
CA GLY A 362 15.00 0.30 -9.88
C GLY A 362 14.58 0.13 -11.34
N SER A 363 14.86 -1.03 -11.90
CA SER A 363 14.56 -1.36 -13.30
C SER A 363 13.07 -1.40 -13.67
N THR A 364 12.15 -1.17 -12.76
CA THR A 364 10.71 -1.15 -13.09
C THR A 364 10.31 0.08 -13.92
N LEU A 365 11.14 1.11 -14.02
CA LEU A 365 10.88 2.28 -14.89
C LEU A 365 11.24 2.03 -16.37
N LYS A 366 12.08 1.05 -16.67
CA LYS A 366 12.56 0.77 -18.04
C LYS A 366 11.44 0.59 -19.07
N PRO A 367 10.31 -0.10 -18.79
CA PRO A 367 9.25 -0.24 -19.79
C PRO A 367 8.73 1.10 -20.33
N PHE A 368 8.61 2.11 -19.49
CA PHE A 368 8.14 3.44 -19.90
C PHE A 368 9.15 4.19 -20.77
N LEU A 369 10.44 4.02 -20.49
CA LEU A 369 11.52 4.57 -21.30
C LEU A 369 11.54 3.97 -22.70
N TYR A 370 11.48 2.64 -22.80
CA TYR A 370 11.47 1.95 -24.08
C TYR A 370 10.18 2.24 -24.87
N ALA A 371 9.03 2.34 -24.18
CA ALA A 371 7.77 2.75 -24.82
C ALA A 371 7.89 4.14 -25.45
N GLN A 372 8.50 5.10 -24.76
CA GLN A 372 8.74 6.45 -25.28
C GLN A 372 9.68 6.43 -26.47
N ALA A 373 10.82 5.75 -26.36
CA ALA A 373 11.81 5.68 -27.44
C ALA A 373 11.25 5.03 -28.72
N ILE A 374 10.38 4.02 -28.56
CA ILE A 374 9.66 3.39 -29.69
C ILE A 374 8.62 4.34 -30.26
N ALA A 375 7.81 5.01 -29.43
CA ALA A 375 6.80 5.97 -29.86
C ALA A 375 7.42 7.14 -30.67
N GLU A 376 8.59 7.63 -30.22
CA GLU A 376 9.38 8.67 -30.89
C GLU A 376 10.16 8.15 -32.12
N ARG A 377 10.02 6.86 -32.47
CA ARG A 377 10.72 6.19 -33.59
C ARG A 377 12.25 6.27 -33.52
N ARG A 378 12.81 6.37 -32.31
CA ARG A 378 14.27 6.37 -32.11
C ARG A 378 14.83 4.95 -32.20
N ILE A 379 14.04 3.96 -31.76
CA ILE A 379 14.37 2.55 -31.80
C ILE A 379 13.11 1.74 -32.17
N THR A 380 13.33 0.48 -32.58
CA THR A 380 12.29 -0.54 -32.75
C THR A 380 12.56 -1.69 -31.77
N ALA A 381 11.65 -2.65 -31.65
CA ALA A 381 11.85 -3.85 -30.80
C ALA A 381 13.10 -4.66 -31.24
N ALA A 382 13.47 -4.61 -32.51
CA ALA A 382 14.61 -5.32 -33.08
C ALA A 382 15.90 -4.49 -33.15
N SER A 383 15.86 -3.18 -32.91
CA SER A 383 17.06 -2.33 -32.97
C SER A 383 18.14 -2.88 -32.04
N LEU A 384 19.36 -2.97 -32.57
CA LEU A 384 20.54 -3.41 -31.83
C LEU A 384 21.06 -2.30 -30.94
N LEU A 385 21.23 -2.57 -29.68
CA LEU A 385 21.80 -1.70 -28.65
C LEU A 385 23.09 -2.34 -28.15
N GLU A 386 24.14 -1.55 -28.04
CA GLU A 386 25.42 -2.04 -27.54
C GLU A 386 25.41 -2.10 -26.00
N ASP A 387 25.62 -3.28 -25.45
CA ASP A 387 25.83 -3.51 -24.03
C ASP A 387 27.33 -3.68 -23.79
N ALA A 388 28.07 -2.56 -23.72
CA ALA A 388 29.50 -2.48 -23.51
C ALA A 388 29.81 -1.33 -22.53
N ALA A 389 31.04 -1.32 -22.01
CA ALA A 389 31.53 -0.23 -21.16
C ALA A 389 31.29 1.12 -21.82
N THR A 390 30.61 2.00 -21.14
CA THR A 390 30.18 3.29 -21.67
C THR A 390 30.45 4.39 -20.63
N HIS A 391 30.90 5.53 -21.13
CA HIS A 391 31.22 6.71 -20.36
C HIS A 391 30.37 7.88 -20.89
N ILE A 392 29.47 8.37 -20.07
CA ILE A 392 28.54 9.44 -20.46
C ILE A 392 28.95 10.72 -19.74
N PRO A 393 29.41 11.77 -20.48
CA PRO A 393 29.72 13.04 -19.85
C PRO A 393 28.47 13.72 -19.32
N THR A 394 28.54 14.20 -18.08
CA THR A 394 27.47 14.96 -17.42
C THR A 394 28.03 16.24 -16.83
N ALA A 395 27.20 17.19 -16.46
CA ALA A 395 27.62 18.42 -15.80
C ALA A 395 28.40 18.17 -14.49
N GLY A 396 28.12 17.08 -13.80
CA GLY A 396 28.75 16.66 -12.53
C GLY A 396 29.99 15.76 -12.74
N GLY A 397 30.31 15.35 -13.96
CA GLY A 397 31.42 14.42 -14.27
C GLY A 397 31.01 13.29 -15.20
N LEU A 398 31.74 12.18 -15.15
CA LEU A 398 31.53 11.03 -16.02
C LEU A 398 30.60 10.01 -15.36
N TYR A 399 29.45 9.72 -15.96
CA TYR A 399 28.55 8.66 -15.52
C TYR A 399 28.91 7.34 -16.22
N ILE A 400 29.19 6.29 -15.44
CA ILE A 400 29.62 4.97 -15.91
C ILE A 400 28.61 3.91 -15.48
N PRO A 401 27.60 3.60 -16.31
CA PRO A 401 26.64 2.57 -15.99
C PRO A 401 27.25 1.18 -16.07
N GLN A 402 26.82 0.29 -15.15
CA GLN A 402 27.20 -1.12 -15.14
C GLN A 402 25.97 -2.01 -15.08
N ASN A 403 26.06 -3.22 -15.65
CA ASN A 403 25.03 -4.24 -15.47
C ASN A 403 25.08 -4.80 -14.05
N TYR A 404 23.97 -5.38 -13.59
CA TYR A 404 23.85 -5.97 -12.25
C TYR A 404 24.90 -7.07 -11.97
N ASP A 405 25.17 -7.92 -12.97
CA ASP A 405 26.15 -9.01 -12.92
C ASP A 405 27.57 -8.58 -13.28
N HIS A 406 27.80 -7.28 -13.50
CA HIS A 406 29.09 -6.70 -13.97
C HIS A 406 29.63 -7.26 -15.30
N HIS A 407 28.80 -7.99 -16.07
CA HIS A 407 29.15 -8.53 -17.36
C HIS A 407 28.39 -7.83 -18.49
N PHE A 408 29.11 -7.48 -19.54
CA PHE A 408 28.51 -6.94 -20.75
C PHE A 408 28.13 -8.06 -21.72
N LYS A 409 27.03 -7.89 -22.43
CA LYS A 409 26.45 -8.89 -23.33
C LYS A 409 26.72 -8.61 -24.80
N GLY A 410 27.43 -7.51 -25.09
CA GLY A 410 27.69 -7.08 -26.48
C GLY A 410 26.43 -6.50 -27.15
N TRP A 411 26.30 -6.69 -28.43
CA TRP A 411 25.15 -6.22 -29.20
C TRP A 411 23.90 -7.10 -28.89
N VAL A 412 22.85 -6.46 -28.46
CA VAL A 412 21.57 -7.10 -28.12
C VAL A 412 20.42 -6.33 -28.73
N SER A 413 19.33 -7.01 -29.10
CA SER A 413 18.13 -6.30 -29.54
C SER A 413 17.46 -5.56 -28.38
N THR A 414 16.64 -4.55 -28.69
CA THR A 414 15.82 -3.83 -27.72
C THR A 414 14.93 -4.80 -26.93
N ARG A 415 14.36 -5.84 -27.58
CA ARG A 415 13.59 -6.90 -26.91
C ARG A 415 14.42 -7.57 -25.83
N THR A 416 15.60 -8.03 -26.16
CA THR A 416 16.52 -8.69 -25.21
C THR A 416 16.99 -7.71 -24.12
N ALA A 417 17.32 -6.47 -24.47
CA ALA A 417 17.76 -5.46 -23.54
C ALA A 417 16.69 -5.16 -22.44
N LEU A 418 15.44 -5.00 -22.83
CA LEU A 418 14.34 -4.77 -21.90
C LEU A 418 13.96 -6.04 -21.14
N GLY A 419 13.78 -7.16 -21.82
CA GLY A 419 13.40 -8.46 -21.22
C GLY A 419 14.43 -8.93 -20.19
N ALA A 420 15.72 -8.90 -20.54
CA ALA A 420 16.81 -9.25 -19.64
C ALA A 420 17.18 -8.12 -18.66
N SER A 421 16.51 -6.97 -18.73
CA SER A 421 16.70 -5.86 -17.80
C SER A 421 18.11 -5.25 -17.78
N LEU A 422 18.82 -5.24 -18.91
CA LEU A 422 20.18 -4.71 -19.01
C LEU A 422 20.22 -3.20 -18.71
N ASN A 423 21.27 -2.76 -18.02
CA ASN A 423 21.38 -1.39 -17.55
C ASN A 423 21.97 -0.46 -18.60
N VAL A 424 23.09 -0.85 -19.24
CA VAL A 424 23.78 -0.01 -20.19
C VAL A 424 22.91 0.33 -21.41
N PRO A 425 22.20 -0.63 -22.05
CA PRO A 425 21.25 -0.32 -23.11
C PRO A 425 20.13 0.62 -22.70
N ALA A 426 19.62 0.52 -21.45
CA ALA A 426 18.60 1.42 -20.95
C ALA A 426 19.14 2.87 -20.81
N VAL A 427 20.35 3.02 -20.28
CA VAL A 427 20.98 4.35 -20.18
C VAL A 427 21.27 4.94 -21.56
N ARG A 428 21.75 4.14 -22.51
CA ARG A 428 21.92 4.57 -23.91
C ARG A 428 20.59 5.01 -24.54
N THR A 429 19.50 4.33 -24.25
CA THR A 429 18.16 4.71 -24.69
C THR A 429 17.74 6.04 -24.05
N LEU A 430 18.04 6.29 -22.77
CA LEU A 430 17.74 7.56 -22.13
C LEU A 430 18.56 8.73 -22.71
N VAL A 431 19.79 8.47 -23.17
CA VAL A 431 20.58 9.49 -23.91
C VAL A 431 19.84 9.91 -25.18
N MET A 432 19.20 8.99 -25.90
CA MET A 432 18.41 9.29 -27.10
C MET A 432 17.13 10.07 -26.81
N VAL A 433 16.48 9.79 -25.66
CA VAL A 433 15.18 10.39 -25.27
C VAL A 433 15.37 11.70 -24.52
N SER A 434 16.34 11.82 -23.69
CA SER A 434 16.70 12.81 -22.68
C SER A 434 16.00 12.58 -21.30
N PRO A 435 16.67 12.95 -20.19
CA PRO A 435 16.11 12.85 -18.84
C PRO A 435 14.82 13.64 -18.65
N ASP A 436 14.73 14.86 -19.18
CA ASP A 436 13.55 15.71 -19.06
C ASP A 436 12.34 15.18 -19.82
N ALA A 437 12.52 14.68 -21.03
CA ALA A 437 11.44 14.08 -21.80
C ALA A 437 10.92 12.83 -21.09
N PHE A 438 11.81 12.01 -20.55
CA PHE A 438 11.43 10.81 -19.80
C PHE A 438 10.74 11.16 -18.47
N HIS A 439 11.21 12.18 -17.76
CA HIS A 439 10.55 12.69 -16.57
C HIS A 439 9.10 13.12 -16.85
N LYS A 440 8.86 13.86 -17.94
CA LYS A 440 7.50 14.26 -18.36
C LYS A 440 6.61 13.03 -18.63
N GLN A 441 7.17 12.01 -19.31
CA GLN A 441 6.47 10.76 -19.59
C GLN A 441 6.10 10.01 -18.29
N LEU A 442 7.03 9.92 -17.33
CA LEU A 442 6.76 9.28 -16.04
C LEU A 442 5.64 9.99 -15.26
N ARG A 443 5.62 11.32 -15.30
CA ARG A 443 4.52 12.09 -14.69
C ARG A 443 3.19 11.86 -15.41
N ALA A 444 3.18 11.75 -16.74
CA ALA A 444 1.96 11.49 -17.50
C ALA A 444 1.34 10.13 -17.17
N VAL A 445 2.15 9.11 -16.86
CA VAL A 445 1.65 7.79 -16.41
C VAL A 445 1.31 7.74 -14.90
N GLY A 446 1.34 8.87 -14.19
CA GLY A 446 0.87 8.99 -12.82
C GLY A 446 1.95 8.81 -11.74
N LEU A 447 3.23 8.93 -12.08
CA LEU A 447 4.33 8.92 -11.11
C LEU A 447 4.65 10.36 -10.65
N PRO A 448 4.35 10.74 -9.39
CA PRO A 448 4.51 12.11 -8.91
C PRO A 448 5.96 12.39 -8.49
N LEU A 449 6.87 12.46 -9.46
CA LEU A 449 8.28 12.74 -9.20
C LEU A 449 8.45 14.19 -8.69
N LYS A 450 9.26 14.38 -7.63
CA LYS A 450 9.45 15.66 -6.96
C LYS A 450 10.39 16.59 -7.74
N GLU A 451 11.52 16.06 -8.18
CA GLU A 451 12.59 16.83 -8.79
C GLU A 451 12.49 16.79 -10.32
N SER A 452 13.26 17.65 -11.02
CA SER A 452 13.32 17.69 -12.49
C SER A 452 14.06 16.51 -13.09
N GLY A 453 13.92 16.31 -14.41
CA GLY A 453 14.67 15.30 -15.13
C GLY A 453 16.17 15.48 -15.04
N ASP A 454 16.65 16.71 -15.07
CA ASP A 454 18.08 17.04 -14.97
C ASP A 454 18.66 16.72 -13.60
N PHE A 455 17.86 16.87 -12.51
CA PHE A 455 18.28 16.47 -11.17
C PHE A 455 18.58 14.98 -11.09
N TYR A 456 17.71 14.14 -11.65
CA TYR A 456 17.94 12.69 -11.67
C TYR A 456 18.98 12.26 -12.69
N GLY A 457 19.15 13.04 -13.77
CA GLY A 457 20.08 12.75 -14.84
C GLY A 457 19.85 11.37 -15.47
N TYR A 458 20.93 10.75 -15.95
CA TYR A 458 20.86 9.45 -16.63
C TYR A 458 20.58 8.26 -15.71
N SER A 459 20.75 8.43 -14.38
CA SER A 459 20.40 7.42 -13.40
C SER A 459 18.88 7.15 -13.35
N LEU A 460 18.05 8.08 -13.88
CA LEU A 460 16.60 7.92 -13.99
C LEU A 460 16.23 6.67 -14.81
N ALA A 461 17.04 6.27 -15.83
CA ALA A 461 16.85 5.01 -16.55
C ALA A 461 16.90 3.77 -15.65
N LEU A 462 17.59 3.87 -14.53
CA LEU A 462 17.82 2.78 -13.57
C LEU A 462 16.96 2.92 -12.30
N GLY A 463 16.06 3.93 -12.28
CA GLY A 463 15.08 4.11 -11.20
C GLY A 463 15.63 4.80 -9.96
N SER A 464 16.46 5.84 -10.12
CA SER A 464 16.95 6.67 -9.01
C SER A 464 15.87 7.53 -8.35
N ALA A 465 14.76 7.81 -9.05
CA ALA A 465 13.64 8.57 -8.53
C ALA A 465 12.74 7.70 -7.67
N GLU A 466 12.45 8.15 -6.43
CA GLU A 466 11.59 7.40 -5.52
C GLU A 466 10.11 7.52 -5.90
N VAL A 467 9.39 6.40 -5.82
CA VAL A 467 7.96 6.30 -6.11
C VAL A 467 7.26 5.40 -5.08
N SER A 468 5.93 5.54 -4.95
CA SER A 468 5.14 4.62 -4.13
C SER A 468 4.75 3.38 -4.94
N LEU A 469 4.55 2.24 -4.25
CA LEU A 469 4.06 1.01 -4.87
C LEU A 469 2.72 1.27 -5.59
N LEU A 470 1.80 2.00 -4.95
CA LEU A 470 0.49 2.31 -5.54
C LEU A 470 0.60 3.04 -6.89
N SER A 471 1.38 4.12 -6.94
CA SER A 471 1.56 4.88 -8.19
C SER A 471 2.27 4.07 -9.25
N LEU A 472 3.26 3.25 -8.88
CA LEU A 472 3.97 2.37 -9.79
C LEU A 472 3.05 1.27 -10.36
N VAL A 473 2.22 0.63 -9.53
CA VAL A 473 1.25 -0.38 -9.99
C VAL A 473 0.22 0.26 -10.93
N ASN A 474 -0.25 1.47 -10.62
CA ASN A 474 -1.19 2.18 -11.49
C ASN A 474 -0.55 2.61 -12.83
N SER A 475 0.74 2.92 -12.85
CA SER A 475 1.45 3.18 -14.12
C SER A 475 1.55 1.93 -15.00
N TYR A 476 1.73 0.74 -14.39
CA TYR A 476 1.65 -0.53 -15.13
C TYR A 476 0.24 -0.88 -15.59
N ARG A 477 -0.78 -0.49 -14.81
CA ARG A 477 -2.17 -0.55 -15.26
C ARG A 477 -2.41 0.36 -16.48
N THR A 478 -1.72 1.50 -16.57
CA THR A 478 -1.74 2.35 -17.76
C THR A 478 -1.20 1.60 -18.99
N LEU A 479 -0.11 0.82 -18.85
CA LEU A 479 0.38 -0.07 -19.93
C LEU A 479 -0.67 -1.12 -20.30
N SER A 480 -1.28 -1.79 -19.32
CA SER A 480 -2.29 -2.83 -19.57
C SER A 480 -3.54 -2.30 -20.29
N ASN A 481 -3.84 -1.01 -20.11
CA ASN A 481 -4.97 -0.30 -20.71
C ASN A 481 -4.57 0.44 -22.01
N GLY A 482 -3.51 0.00 -22.70
CA GLY A 482 -3.09 0.59 -23.97
C GLY A 482 -2.64 2.04 -23.86
N GLY A 483 -2.06 2.43 -22.75
CA GLY A 483 -1.54 3.79 -22.51
C GLY A 483 -2.54 4.76 -21.86
N GLY A 484 -3.76 4.34 -21.62
CA GLY A 484 -4.80 5.16 -20.96
C GLY A 484 -4.62 5.23 -19.45
N TYR A 485 -4.29 6.40 -18.91
CA TYR A 485 -4.19 6.63 -17.45
C TYR A 485 -5.56 6.95 -16.85
N SER A 486 -5.85 6.39 -15.67
CA SER A 486 -6.95 6.82 -14.81
C SER A 486 -6.59 6.59 -13.34
N PRO A 487 -7.18 7.36 -12.40
CA PRO A 487 -6.93 7.19 -10.97
C PRO A 487 -7.44 5.84 -10.45
N VAL A 488 -6.98 5.45 -9.27
CA VAL A 488 -7.46 4.26 -8.55
C VAL A 488 -8.65 4.59 -7.66
N ASN A 489 -9.50 3.60 -7.39
CA ASN A 489 -10.67 3.72 -6.54
C ASN A 489 -10.51 2.87 -5.28
N LEU A 490 -10.63 3.49 -4.10
CA LEU A 490 -10.65 2.81 -2.80
C LEU A 490 -12.07 2.56 -2.31
N LEU A 491 -13.01 3.39 -2.72
CA LEU A 491 -14.42 3.31 -2.37
C LEU A 491 -15.24 2.98 -3.61
N PRO A 492 -16.32 2.20 -3.49
CA PRO A 492 -17.22 1.94 -4.60
C PRO A 492 -17.75 3.27 -5.15
N GLN A 493 -17.59 3.49 -6.44
CA GLN A 493 -18.26 4.60 -7.09
C GLN A 493 -19.77 4.29 -7.07
N HIS A 494 -20.57 5.14 -6.45
CA HIS A 494 -22.02 5.09 -6.63
C HIS A 494 -22.29 5.30 -8.12
N ARG A 495 -22.51 4.21 -8.85
CA ARG A 495 -23.30 4.29 -10.08
C ARG A 495 -24.64 4.79 -9.61
N THR A 496 -24.94 6.04 -9.90
CA THR A 496 -26.30 6.50 -9.99
C THR A 496 -26.93 5.71 -11.16
N ASP A 497 -27.40 4.50 -10.85
CA ASP A 497 -28.36 3.83 -11.69
C ASP A 497 -29.63 4.68 -11.62
N ILE A 498 -29.68 5.69 -12.50
CA ILE A 498 -30.97 6.23 -12.96
C ILE A 498 -31.60 5.06 -13.71
N ARG A 499 -32.36 4.24 -12.97
CA ARG A 499 -33.36 3.37 -13.55
C ARG A 499 -34.40 4.29 -14.21
N THR A 500 -34.12 4.73 -15.41
CA THR A 500 -35.17 5.07 -16.34
C THR A 500 -35.69 3.75 -16.87
N ASP A 501 -36.96 3.46 -16.60
CA ASP A 501 -37.73 2.41 -17.27
C ASP A 501 -37.68 2.65 -18.78
N VAL A 502 -36.65 2.12 -19.44
CA VAL A 502 -36.57 2.11 -20.91
C VAL A 502 -36.44 0.65 -21.34
N ARG A 503 -37.43 0.23 -22.12
CA ARG A 503 -37.51 -1.03 -22.88
C ARG A 503 -36.12 -1.47 -23.38
N PRO A 504 -35.83 -2.77 -23.44
CA PRO A 504 -34.54 -3.27 -23.95
C PRO A 504 -34.34 -2.85 -25.40
N LEU A 505 -33.32 -2.05 -25.63
CA LEU A 505 -32.89 -1.66 -26.99
C LEU A 505 -32.30 -2.87 -27.72
N SER A 506 -32.62 -2.99 -29.02
CA SER A 506 -32.13 -4.03 -29.90
C SER A 506 -30.59 -3.97 -30.07
N PRO A 507 -29.92 -5.08 -30.45
CA PRO A 507 -28.42 -5.14 -30.55
C PRO A 507 -27.83 -4.06 -31.49
N ARG A 508 -28.58 -3.52 -32.44
CA ARG A 508 -28.13 -2.44 -33.35
C ARG A 508 -28.09 -1.04 -32.68
N GLN A 509 -28.84 -0.83 -31.60
CA GLN A 509 -28.87 0.46 -30.88
C GLN A 509 -27.83 0.54 -29.75
N ARG A 510 -27.21 -0.59 -29.36
CA ARG A 510 -26.09 -0.62 -28.40
C ARG A 510 -24.76 -0.15 -28.97
N ALA A 511 -24.60 -0.14 -30.28
CA ALA A 511 -23.38 0.31 -30.97
C ALA A 511 -23.25 1.84 -31.07
N GLY A 512 -24.33 2.60 -30.84
CA GLY A 512 -24.34 4.05 -30.98
C GLY A 512 -24.19 4.88 -29.69
N ASN A 513 -24.37 4.27 -28.51
CA ASN A 513 -24.39 5.01 -27.23
C ASN A 513 -23.19 4.83 -26.34
N ASN A 514 -22.12 4.20 -26.82
CA ASN A 514 -20.81 4.12 -26.08
C ASN A 514 -19.87 5.27 -26.48
N GLY A 515 -20.36 6.36 -27.02
CA GLY A 515 -19.59 7.42 -27.68
C GLY A 515 -19.23 8.68 -26.87
N ASP A 516 -19.78 8.93 -25.68
CA ASP A 516 -19.69 10.29 -25.14
C ASP A 516 -19.24 10.44 -23.68
N ALA A 517 -18.20 9.73 -23.24
CA ALA A 517 -17.52 10.09 -21.99
C ALA A 517 -16.00 9.75 -21.96
N LYS A 518 -15.37 9.54 -23.13
CA LYS A 518 -13.92 9.21 -23.22
C LYS A 518 -13.16 9.94 -24.33
N ALA A 519 -13.69 11.03 -24.85
CA ALA A 519 -13.00 11.82 -25.87
C ALA A 519 -12.58 13.15 -25.25
N ASP A 520 -11.24 13.29 -24.95
CA ASP A 520 -10.43 14.48 -25.25
C ASP A 520 -9.09 14.53 -24.51
N THR A 521 -8.79 13.58 -23.60
CA THR A 521 -7.43 13.54 -23.05
C THR A 521 -6.59 12.54 -23.84
N PRO A 522 -5.49 12.97 -24.50
CA PRO A 522 -4.62 12.05 -25.23
C PRO A 522 -4.09 10.99 -24.25
N PRO A 523 -3.90 9.74 -24.71
CA PRO A 523 -3.38 8.68 -23.86
C PRO A 523 -1.97 9.07 -23.35
N ALA A 524 -1.67 8.70 -22.10
CA ALA A 524 -0.40 8.99 -21.48
C ALA A 524 0.80 8.29 -22.17
N LEU A 525 0.53 7.18 -22.88
CA LEU A 525 1.50 6.47 -23.73
C LEU A 525 0.88 6.23 -25.10
N ASP A 526 1.71 6.21 -26.16
CA ASP A 526 1.27 5.75 -27.47
C ASP A 526 0.79 4.28 -27.36
N PRO A 527 -0.48 3.96 -27.72
CA PRO A 527 -1.03 2.62 -27.56
C PRO A 527 -0.22 1.53 -28.29
N ARG A 528 0.38 1.87 -29.43
CA ARG A 528 1.18 0.96 -30.25
C ARG A 528 2.51 0.64 -29.57
N ALA A 529 3.18 1.64 -29.02
CA ALA A 529 4.42 1.47 -28.27
C ALA A 529 4.16 0.73 -26.95
N ALA A 530 3.06 1.04 -26.25
CA ALA A 530 2.62 0.31 -25.06
C ALA A 530 2.38 -1.18 -25.36
N PHE A 531 1.76 -1.51 -26.50
CA PHE A 531 1.57 -2.87 -26.95
C PHE A 531 2.90 -3.60 -27.21
N ILE A 532 3.84 -2.97 -27.96
CA ILE A 532 5.16 -3.57 -28.25
C ILE A 532 5.91 -3.87 -26.95
N VAL A 533 5.93 -2.91 -26.01
CA VAL A 533 6.59 -3.12 -24.71
C VAL A 533 5.90 -4.21 -23.89
N THR A 534 4.58 -4.27 -23.91
CA THR A 534 3.80 -5.31 -23.26
C THR A 534 4.11 -6.70 -23.83
N ASP A 535 4.24 -6.81 -25.15
CA ASP A 535 4.64 -8.03 -25.84
C ASP A 535 6.06 -8.48 -25.42
N ILE A 536 7.01 -7.55 -25.32
CA ILE A 536 8.37 -7.84 -24.82
C ILE A 536 8.32 -8.33 -23.35
N LEU A 537 7.55 -7.67 -22.49
CA LEU A 537 7.43 -8.05 -21.09
C LEU A 537 6.71 -9.40 -20.87
N ALA A 538 5.90 -9.83 -21.83
CA ALA A 538 5.23 -11.13 -21.79
C ALA A 538 6.12 -12.28 -22.31
N ASP A 539 7.21 -11.98 -23.02
CA ASP A 539 8.06 -12.97 -23.66
C ASP A 539 9.06 -13.60 -22.65
N PRO A 540 8.93 -14.90 -22.30
CA PRO A 540 9.87 -15.56 -21.40
C PRO A 540 11.27 -15.74 -22.05
N LEU A 541 11.37 -15.83 -23.38
CA LEU A 541 12.66 -15.99 -24.07
C LEU A 541 13.48 -14.70 -24.03
N ALA A 542 12.82 -13.54 -24.11
CA ALA A 542 13.49 -12.25 -23.95
C ALA A 542 14.14 -12.10 -22.56
N ARG A 543 13.56 -12.75 -21.54
CA ARG A 543 14.06 -12.73 -20.15
C ARG A 543 15.15 -13.78 -19.86
N ALA A 544 15.25 -14.81 -20.69
CA ALA A 544 16.03 -16.02 -20.37
C ALA A 544 17.51 -15.74 -20.07
N ARG A 545 18.12 -14.73 -20.71
CA ARG A 545 19.54 -14.39 -20.51
C ARG A 545 19.90 -13.97 -19.07
N THR A 546 18.96 -13.40 -18.35
CA THR A 546 19.17 -12.92 -16.96
C THR A 546 18.45 -13.80 -15.94
N PHE A 547 17.26 -14.30 -16.28
CA PHE A 547 16.36 -14.97 -15.32
C PHE A 547 16.26 -16.48 -15.55
N GLY A 548 16.94 -17.02 -16.57
CA GLY A 548 16.83 -18.43 -16.94
C GLY A 548 15.50 -18.76 -17.65
N THR A 549 15.43 -19.98 -18.17
CA THR A 549 14.22 -20.50 -18.86
C THR A 549 13.16 -21.00 -17.88
N ASP A 550 13.58 -21.48 -16.70
CA ASP A 550 12.70 -21.95 -15.62
C ASP A 550 12.57 -20.86 -14.55
N SER A 551 11.86 -19.80 -14.90
CA SER A 551 11.69 -18.64 -14.04
C SER A 551 10.30 -18.62 -13.37
N VAL A 552 10.23 -18.30 -12.09
CA VAL A 552 8.98 -18.06 -11.36
C VAL A 552 8.09 -16.99 -12.00
N LEU A 553 8.67 -16.15 -12.89
CA LEU A 553 7.95 -15.14 -13.68
C LEU A 553 7.18 -15.73 -14.87
N ALA A 554 7.40 -17.01 -15.21
CA ALA A 554 6.66 -17.70 -16.26
C ALA A 554 5.37 -18.30 -15.69
N THR A 555 4.24 -17.71 -16.05
CA THR A 555 2.90 -18.18 -15.65
C THR A 555 2.31 -19.11 -16.72
N ARG A 556 1.34 -19.96 -16.33
CA ARG A 556 0.62 -20.86 -17.25
C ARG A 556 -0.42 -20.14 -18.12
N PHE A 557 -0.64 -18.88 -17.92
CA PHE A 557 -1.56 -18.00 -18.64
C PHE A 557 -0.81 -16.71 -19.00
N TRP A 558 -1.35 -15.93 -19.91
CA TRP A 558 -0.68 -14.75 -20.38
C TRP A 558 -0.52 -13.68 -19.28
N THR A 559 0.71 -13.22 -19.06
CA THR A 559 1.07 -12.09 -18.19
C THR A 559 2.28 -11.33 -18.75
N ALA A 560 2.34 -10.04 -18.49
CA ALA A 560 3.50 -9.19 -18.71
C ALA A 560 4.05 -8.76 -17.35
N VAL A 561 5.36 -8.90 -17.12
CA VAL A 561 5.97 -8.65 -15.80
C VAL A 561 7.36 -8.06 -15.90
N LYS A 562 7.69 -7.18 -14.95
CA LYS A 562 9.02 -6.60 -14.79
C LYS A 562 9.44 -6.64 -13.33
N THR A 563 10.67 -7.07 -13.09
CA THR A 563 11.32 -7.00 -11.79
C THR A 563 12.16 -5.73 -11.67
N GLY A 564 12.35 -5.28 -10.45
CA GLY A 564 13.26 -4.20 -10.08
C GLY A 564 14.06 -4.57 -8.84
N THR A 565 15.30 -4.13 -8.80
CA THR A 565 16.17 -4.21 -7.62
C THR A 565 16.85 -2.85 -7.52
N SER A 566 16.76 -2.19 -6.38
CA SER A 566 17.47 -0.95 -6.13
C SER A 566 18.93 -1.21 -5.76
N LYS A 567 19.72 -0.14 -5.66
CA LYS A 567 21.13 -0.23 -5.24
C LYS A 567 21.23 -0.95 -3.89
N ASP A 568 22.23 -1.81 -3.74
CA ASP A 568 22.52 -2.60 -2.54
C ASP A 568 21.37 -3.53 -2.09
N MET A 569 20.49 -3.93 -3.02
CA MET A 569 19.34 -4.84 -2.74
C MET A 569 18.41 -4.32 -1.64
N ARG A 570 18.22 -3.00 -1.51
CA ARG A 570 17.37 -2.41 -0.46
C ARG A 570 15.88 -2.56 -0.76
N ASP A 571 15.53 -2.44 -2.05
CA ASP A 571 14.15 -2.54 -2.52
C ASP A 571 14.06 -3.56 -3.65
N ASN A 572 13.18 -4.52 -3.51
CA ASN A 572 12.91 -5.55 -4.49
C ASN A 572 11.46 -5.46 -4.97
N TRP A 573 11.28 -5.48 -6.28
CA TRP A 573 9.99 -5.28 -6.91
C TRP A 573 9.67 -6.39 -7.92
N ALA A 574 8.41 -6.75 -7.97
CA ALA A 574 7.80 -7.48 -9.07
C ALA A 574 6.47 -6.82 -9.40
N ILE A 575 6.38 -6.20 -10.58
CA ILE A 575 5.15 -5.55 -11.05
C ILE A 575 4.76 -6.18 -12.37
N GLY A 576 3.54 -6.66 -12.45
CA GLY A 576 3.06 -7.27 -13.69
C GLY A 576 1.55 -7.26 -13.77
N PHE A 577 1.06 -7.51 -14.96
CA PHE A 577 -0.36 -7.49 -15.25
C PHE A 577 -0.78 -8.65 -16.15
N SER A 578 -2.03 -8.97 -16.05
CA SER A 578 -2.78 -9.88 -16.91
C SER A 578 -3.81 -9.06 -17.70
N GLN A 579 -4.67 -9.74 -18.45
CA GLN A 579 -5.80 -9.07 -19.11
C GLN A 579 -6.68 -8.27 -18.12
N ARG A 580 -6.88 -8.77 -16.89
CA ARG A 580 -7.84 -8.22 -15.93
C ARG A 580 -7.22 -7.53 -14.74
N TYR A 581 -6.06 -7.97 -14.28
CA TYR A 581 -5.48 -7.52 -13.02
C TYR A 581 -4.06 -6.98 -13.20
N THR A 582 -3.73 -5.95 -12.45
CA THR A 582 -2.34 -5.50 -12.25
C THR A 582 -1.95 -5.76 -10.79
N VAL A 583 -0.85 -6.48 -10.58
CA VAL A 583 -0.32 -6.84 -9.28
C VAL A 583 1.07 -6.26 -9.10
N GLY A 584 1.29 -5.59 -8.00
CA GLY A 584 2.62 -5.14 -7.60
C GLY A 584 2.98 -5.64 -6.21
N VAL A 585 4.22 -6.06 -6.07
CA VAL A 585 4.83 -6.51 -4.83
C VAL A 585 6.14 -5.77 -4.62
N TRP A 586 6.32 -5.27 -3.41
CA TRP A 586 7.58 -4.78 -2.87
C TRP A 586 8.02 -5.67 -1.72
N VAL A 587 9.32 -5.97 -1.62
CA VAL A 587 9.96 -6.66 -0.50
C VAL A 587 11.22 -5.90 -0.12
N GLY A 588 11.42 -5.65 1.17
CA GLY A 588 12.54 -4.87 1.68
C GLY A 588 12.47 -4.67 3.19
N ASN A 589 13.21 -3.69 3.68
CA ASN A 589 13.16 -3.27 5.08
C ASN A 589 12.56 -1.86 5.17
N ALA A 590 11.68 -1.63 6.13
CA ALA A 590 11.09 -0.31 6.35
C ALA A 590 12.16 0.75 6.62
N SER A 591 13.24 0.38 7.27
CA SER A 591 14.42 1.21 7.55
C SER A 591 15.25 1.58 6.31
N GLY A 592 15.04 0.90 5.16
CA GLY A 592 15.91 1.00 4.00
C GLY A 592 17.26 0.27 4.13
N ALA A 593 17.42 -0.57 5.14
CA ALA A 593 18.62 -1.40 5.29
C ALA A 593 18.73 -2.42 4.14
N PRO A 594 19.96 -2.73 3.65
CA PRO A 594 20.16 -3.70 2.58
C PRO A 594 19.80 -5.12 3.01
N MET A 595 19.24 -5.89 2.08
CA MET A 595 18.99 -7.32 2.23
C MET A 595 20.21 -8.13 1.78
N TRP A 596 20.30 -9.39 2.21
CA TRP A 596 21.43 -10.25 1.88
C TRP A 596 21.05 -11.24 0.80
N ASP A 597 21.59 -11.05 -0.40
CA ASP A 597 21.36 -11.93 -1.56
C ASP A 597 19.87 -12.14 -1.88
N VAL A 598 19.09 -11.06 -1.78
CA VAL A 598 17.67 -11.02 -2.12
C VAL A 598 17.46 -10.02 -3.25
N SER A 599 17.08 -10.52 -4.42
CA SER A 599 16.80 -9.74 -5.62
C SER A 599 15.29 -9.65 -5.89
N GLY A 600 14.88 -8.85 -6.86
CA GLY A 600 13.48 -8.82 -7.30
C GLY A 600 12.93 -10.20 -7.69
N THR A 601 13.78 -11.10 -8.17
CA THR A 601 13.41 -12.47 -8.56
C THR A 601 13.21 -13.39 -7.36
N THR A 602 14.05 -13.27 -6.34
CA THR A 602 14.00 -14.15 -5.16
C THR A 602 13.16 -13.56 -4.03
N GLY A 603 13.02 -12.23 -3.97
CA GLY A 603 12.22 -11.52 -2.97
C GLY A 603 10.76 -11.34 -3.40
N ALA A 604 10.49 -10.47 -4.37
CA ALA A 604 9.12 -10.06 -4.71
C ALA A 604 8.42 -10.98 -5.72
N ALA A 605 9.15 -11.62 -6.66
CA ALA A 605 8.54 -12.38 -7.73
C ALA A 605 7.76 -13.64 -7.28
N PRO A 606 8.18 -14.43 -6.26
CA PRO A 606 7.41 -15.58 -5.80
C PRO A 606 6.04 -15.16 -5.23
N VAL A 607 5.99 -14.06 -4.47
CA VAL A 607 4.73 -13.52 -3.93
C VAL A 607 3.83 -13.03 -5.07
N TRP A 608 4.39 -12.30 -6.06
CA TRP A 608 3.68 -11.86 -7.23
C TRP A 608 3.07 -13.04 -8.02
N ALA A 609 3.85 -14.07 -8.26
CA ALA A 609 3.41 -15.26 -8.99
C ALA A 609 2.29 -16.01 -8.25
N ALA A 610 2.40 -16.15 -6.92
CA ALA A 610 1.37 -16.77 -6.10
C ALA A 610 0.03 -15.99 -6.14
N VAL A 611 0.09 -14.67 -6.04
CA VAL A 611 -1.11 -13.80 -6.13
C VAL A 611 -1.73 -13.85 -7.52
N MET A 612 -0.92 -13.79 -8.59
CA MET A 612 -1.40 -13.93 -9.97
C MET A 612 -2.05 -15.28 -10.23
N ASN A 613 -1.43 -16.39 -9.79
CA ASN A 613 -2.00 -17.74 -9.90
C ASN A 613 -3.33 -17.87 -9.14
N HIS A 614 -3.44 -17.26 -7.96
CA HIS A 614 -4.69 -17.22 -7.18
C HIS A 614 -5.80 -16.48 -7.92
N LEU A 615 -5.50 -15.33 -8.52
CA LEU A 615 -6.46 -14.50 -9.28
C LEU A 615 -6.99 -15.21 -10.54
N HIS A 616 -6.14 -16.03 -11.16
CA HIS A 616 -6.44 -16.72 -12.42
C HIS A 616 -6.74 -18.22 -12.25
N LYS A 617 -7.06 -18.66 -11.03
CA LYS A 617 -7.38 -20.08 -10.76
C LYS A 617 -8.56 -20.59 -11.61
N THR A 618 -9.54 -19.73 -11.88
CA THR A 618 -10.77 -20.09 -12.61
C THR A 618 -10.92 -19.37 -13.95
N GLU A 619 -10.28 -18.23 -14.12
CA GLU A 619 -10.41 -17.39 -15.33
C GLU A 619 -9.02 -17.16 -15.95
N PRO A 620 -8.65 -17.89 -17.03
CA PRO A 620 -7.35 -17.71 -17.67
C PRO A 620 -7.24 -16.33 -18.35
N SER A 621 -6.05 -15.75 -18.29
CA SER A 621 -5.73 -14.48 -18.99
C SER A 621 -5.34 -14.75 -20.45
N ARG A 622 -5.71 -13.81 -21.34
CA ARG A 622 -5.38 -13.84 -22.77
C ARG A 622 -4.52 -12.64 -23.15
N ALA A 623 -3.70 -12.81 -24.19
CA ALA A 623 -2.92 -11.71 -24.76
C ALA A 623 -3.83 -10.61 -25.34
N PRO A 624 -3.44 -9.32 -25.22
CA PRO A 624 -4.16 -8.24 -25.85
C PRO A 624 -4.07 -8.32 -27.37
N GLN A 625 -5.08 -7.77 -28.07
CA GLN A 625 -5.02 -7.65 -29.52
C GLN A 625 -4.16 -6.45 -29.93
N PRO A 626 -3.40 -6.54 -31.02
CA PRO A 626 -2.58 -5.43 -31.51
C PRO A 626 -3.46 -4.25 -31.95
N PRO A 627 -3.16 -3.02 -31.52
CA PRO A 627 -3.89 -1.85 -32.00
C PRO A 627 -3.57 -1.54 -33.47
N ALA A 628 -4.43 -0.77 -34.12
CA ALA A 628 -4.20 -0.33 -35.49
C ALA A 628 -2.89 0.46 -35.64
N GLY A 629 -2.20 0.31 -36.78
CA GLY A 629 -0.93 0.98 -37.09
C GLY A 629 0.31 0.22 -36.67
N LEU A 630 0.16 -1.04 -36.24
CA LEU A 630 1.24 -2.00 -36.07
C LEU A 630 1.33 -2.94 -37.27
N VAL A 631 2.54 -3.37 -37.57
CA VAL A 631 2.88 -4.37 -38.60
C VAL A 631 3.82 -5.41 -38.00
N GLN A 632 3.60 -6.67 -38.30
CA GLN A 632 4.48 -7.75 -37.88
C GLN A 632 5.37 -8.13 -39.06
N SER A 633 6.69 -8.27 -38.82
CA SER A 633 7.68 -8.65 -39.83
C SER A 633 8.69 -9.62 -39.28
N GLN A 634 9.20 -10.52 -40.14
CA GLN A 634 10.33 -11.38 -39.80
C GLN A 634 11.61 -10.59 -39.78
N VAL A 635 12.41 -10.78 -38.75
CA VAL A 635 13.70 -10.11 -38.57
C VAL A 635 14.84 -11.10 -38.44
N ALA A 636 15.97 -10.78 -39.04
CA ALA A 636 17.21 -11.51 -38.93
C ALA A 636 18.33 -10.60 -38.41
N PHE A 637 19.21 -11.14 -37.57
CA PHE A 637 20.33 -10.44 -36.97
C PHE A 637 21.62 -10.96 -37.58
N VAL A 638 22.29 -10.12 -38.40
CA VAL A 638 23.44 -10.50 -39.19
C VAL A 638 24.72 -9.94 -38.58
N ALA A 639 25.75 -10.78 -38.39
CA ALA A 639 27.09 -10.34 -38.04
C ALA A 639 27.96 -10.40 -39.30
N GLU A 640 28.49 -9.25 -39.78
CA GLU A 640 29.24 -9.15 -41.04
C GLU A 640 30.72 -9.56 -40.94
N SER A 641 31.27 -9.83 -39.78
CA SER A 641 32.68 -10.20 -39.64
C SER A 641 32.87 -11.55 -38.96
N ALA A 642 33.57 -12.43 -39.65
CA ALA A 642 34.07 -13.75 -39.26
C ALA A 642 32.98 -14.82 -38.94
N GLY A 643 32.54 -15.48 -40.02
CA GLY A 643 31.97 -16.81 -39.92
C GLY A 643 30.56 -16.88 -39.31
N ASN A 644 29.58 -16.42 -40.05
CA ASN A 644 28.14 -16.80 -39.92
C ASN A 644 27.55 -16.89 -38.50
N GLN A 645 28.06 -16.16 -37.51
CA GLN A 645 27.47 -16.11 -36.16
C GLN A 645 26.38 -15.04 -36.10
N THR A 646 25.15 -15.47 -36.01
CA THR A 646 24.00 -14.59 -35.71
C THR A 646 24.08 -14.09 -34.27
N THR A 647 23.90 -12.79 -34.04
CA THR A 647 23.85 -12.21 -32.68
C THR A 647 22.64 -12.69 -31.87
N GLU A 648 21.51 -12.87 -32.54
CA GLU A 648 20.28 -13.41 -31.99
C GLU A 648 19.55 -14.26 -33.04
N ALA A 649 18.67 -15.17 -32.60
CA ALA A 649 17.85 -15.98 -33.49
C ALA A 649 16.82 -15.11 -34.26
N SER A 650 16.59 -15.48 -35.52
CA SER A 650 15.53 -14.85 -36.33
C SER A 650 14.16 -15.09 -35.69
N ARG A 651 13.31 -14.08 -35.73
CA ARG A 651 11.97 -14.12 -35.15
C ARG A 651 11.03 -13.11 -35.78
N SER A 652 9.76 -13.19 -35.45
CA SER A 652 8.74 -12.20 -35.80
C SER A 652 8.71 -11.06 -34.79
N GLU A 653 8.70 -9.81 -35.24
CA GLU A 653 8.67 -8.63 -34.41
C GLU A 653 7.56 -7.65 -34.82
N TRP A 654 7.06 -6.89 -33.84
CA TRP A 654 6.09 -5.83 -34.06
C TRP A 654 6.77 -4.48 -34.31
N PHE A 655 6.29 -3.77 -35.31
CA PHE A 655 6.78 -2.46 -35.72
C PHE A 655 5.65 -1.43 -35.79
N LEU A 656 5.98 -0.19 -35.47
CA LEU A 656 5.14 0.93 -35.90
C LEU A 656 5.19 0.99 -37.44
N ARG A 657 4.05 1.12 -38.09
CA ARG A 657 3.98 1.19 -39.56
C ARG A 657 4.98 2.23 -40.11
N GLY A 658 5.81 1.83 -41.04
CA GLY A 658 6.87 2.66 -41.67
C GLY A 658 8.20 2.63 -40.89
N THR A 659 8.36 1.71 -39.91
CA THR A 659 9.65 1.45 -39.23
C THR A 659 10.12 0.01 -39.42
N GLU A 660 9.48 -0.74 -40.28
CA GLU A 660 9.77 -2.16 -40.54
C GLU A 660 11.14 -2.32 -41.21
N GLN A 661 11.93 -3.25 -40.71
CA GLN A 661 13.19 -3.70 -41.25
C GLN A 661 13.30 -5.21 -41.10
N ASN A 662 13.80 -5.91 -42.12
CA ASN A 662 13.93 -7.37 -42.10
C ASN A 662 15.32 -7.83 -41.65
N GLN A 663 16.32 -6.96 -41.69
CA GLN A 663 17.70 -7.26 -41.31
C GLN A 663 18.24 -6.17 -40.37
N PHE A 664 18.90 -6.61 -39.32
CA PHE A 664 19.61 -5.76 -38.36
C PHE A 664 21.07 -6.23 -38.31
N ALA A 665 21.99 -5.36 -38.79
CA ALA A 665 23.42 -5.66 -38.86
C ALA A 665 24.21 -4.69 -37.98
N ILE A 666 25.29 -5.17 -37.39
CA ILE A 666 26.18 -4.38 -36.52
C ILE A 666 26.86 -3.25 -37.31
N ASN A 667 27.16 -3.48 -38.61
CA ASN A 667 27.88 -2.53 -39.47
C ASN A 667 26.99 -1.56 -40.24
N SER A 668 25.67 -1.54 -40.06
CA SER A 668 24.75 -0.67 -40.81
C SER A 668 25.03 0.83 -40.60
N VAL A 669 25.63 1.20 -39.47
CA VAL A 669 26.02 2.60 -39.17
C VAL A 669 27.33 2.97 -39.90
N ALA A 670 28.27 2.04 -39.97
CA ALA A 670 29.55 2.28 -40.67
C ALA A 670 29.37 2.30 -42.22
N THR A 671 28.49 1.45 -42.75
CA THR A 671 28.20 1.35 -44.18
C THR A 671 27.47 2.57 -44.71
N TYR A 672 26.60 3.24 -43.89
CA TYR A 672 25.94 4.49 -44.32
C TYR A 672 26.93 5.65 -44.47
N ALA A 673 27.94 5.73 -43.61
CA ALA A 673 29.00 6.71 -43.71
C ALA A 673 29.94 6.46 -44.92
N LEU A 674 30.10 5.20 -45.32
CA LEU A 674 30.90 4.81 -46.51
C LEU A 674 30.12 4.95 -47.82
N SER A 675 28.80 4.66 -47.85
CA SER A 675 27.96 4.77 -49.04
C SER A 675 27.69 6.22 -49.48
N THR A 676 27.72 7.17 -48.55
CA THR A 676 27.63 8.61 -48.87
C THR A 676 28.94 9.16 -49.42
N ARG A 677 30.09 8.51 -49.16
CA ARG A 677 31.38 8.84 -49.74
C ARG A 677 31.63 8.20 -51.12
N ALA A 678 30.98 7.08 -51.44
CA ALA A 678 31.18 6.33 -52.68
C ALA A 678 30.45 6.92 -53.91
N ARG A 679 29.67 7.98 -53.79
CA ARG A 679 28.99 8.65 -54.92
C ARG A 679 29.67 9.90 -55.47
N GLY A 680 30.89 10.16 -55.05
CA GLY A 680 31.68 11.28 -55.61
C GLY A 680 33.16 10.94 -55.67
N GLN A 681 33.63 10.73 -56.89
CA GLN A 681 35.02 10.67 -57.34
C GLN A 681 35.76 9.34 -57.32
N ASN A 682 35.88 8.77 -58.51
CA ASN A 682 36.98 7.90 -58.91
C ASN A 682 38.30 8.61 -58.76
N ASP A 683 39.13 8.26 -57.80
CA ASP A 683 40.51 8.55 -57.71
C ASP A 683 41.25 7.36 -57.07
N PRO A 684 42.12 6.62 -57.81
CA PRO A 684 42.80 5.45 -57.30
C PRO A 684 44.18 5.83 -56.79
N GLN A 685 44.25 6.51 -55.65
CA GLN A 685 45.47 6.61 -54.82
C GLN A 685 45.13 7.39 -53.54
N LEU A 686 44.93 6.64 -52.46
CA LEU A 686 45.26 7.05 -51.11
C LEU A 686 44.77 5.95 -50.11
N THR A 687 45.58 4.90 -49.97
CA THR A 687 45.65 4.16 -48.71
C THR A 687 46.25 5.10 -47.67
N ALA A 688 45.43 6.02 -47.15
CA ALA A 688 45.80 6.81 -45.99
C ALA A 688 45.68 5.88 -44.78
N GLU A 689 46.80 5.34 -44.31
CA GLU A 689 46.95 4.84 -42.96
C GLU A 689 46.35 5.92 -42.01
N SER A 690 45.22 5.63 -41.39
CA SER A 690 44.62 6.54 -40.40
C SER A 690 45.65 6.75 -39.30
N ARG A 691 46.08 8.00 -39.08
CA ARG A 691 47.01 8.33 -37.99
C ARG A 691 46.43 7.81 -36.69
N PRO A 692 47.23 7.07 -35.89
CA PRO A 692 46.76 6.59 -34.60
C PRO A 692 46.25 7.72 -33.74
N ARG A 693 45.03 7.56 -33.14
CA ARG A 693 44.39 8.57 -32.31
C ARG A 693 43.67 7.94 -31.11
N ILE A 694 43.53 8.73 -30.06
CA ILE A 694 42.73 8.36 -28.89
C ILE A 694 41.26 8.52 -29.24
N THR A 695 40.49 7.43 -29.11
CA THR A 695 39.05 7.42 -29.43
C THR A 695 38.18 7.62 -28.18
N ALA A 696 38.69 7.28 -26.98
CA ALA A 696 38.03 7.51 -25.70
C ALA A 696 39.05 7.59 -24.55
N PRO A 697 38.80 8.45 -23.54
CA PRO A 697 37.84 9.55 -23.52
C PRO A 697 38.28 10.73 -24.38
N ALA A 698 37.35 11.65 -24.71
CA ALA A 698 37.64 12.87 -25.46
C ALA A 698 38.43 13.88 -24.60
N SER A 699 39.21 14.75 -25.30
CA SER A 699 39.95 15.81 -24.62
C SER A 699 38.99 16.79 -23.93
N GLY A 700 39.30 17.17 -22.66
CA GLY A 700 38.46 18.02 -21.83
C GLY A 700 37.45 17.23 -20.93
N THR A 701 37.48 15.90 -20.99
CA THR A 701 36.61 15.08 -20.12
C THR A 701 36.90 15.34 -18.65
N ILE A 702 35.83 15.60 -17.89
CA ILE A 702 35.85 15.71 -16.43
C ILE A 702 35.45 14.36 -15.83
N ILE A 703 36.28 13.81 -14.96
CA ILE A 703 36.07 12.55 -14.24
C ILE A 703 35.76 12.89 -12.81
N ALA A 704 34.55 12.57 -12.32
CA ALA A 704 34.19 12.67 -10.91
C ALA A 704 34.47 11.31 -10.23
N LEU A 705 35.31 11.35 -9.20
CA LEU A 705 35.50 10.17 -8.32
C LEU A 705 34.31 10.03 -7.41
N ASP A 706 33.70 8.87 -7.42
CA ASP A 706 32.57 8.52 -6.54
C ASP A 706 33.11 8.19 -5.14
N PRO A 707 32.74 8.94 -4.08
CA PRO A 707 33.20 8.70 -2.73
C PRO A 707 32.72 7.34 -2.15
N ASP A 708 31.64 6.79 -2.70
CA ASP A 708 31.07 5.50 -2.25
C ASP A 708 31.73 4.28 -2.92
N ILE A 709 32.55 4.50 -3.95
CA ILE A 709 33.32 3.43 -4.59
C ILE A 709 34.76 3.45 -4.07
N PRO A 710 35.27 2.32 -3.55
CA PRO A 710 36.66 2.26 -3.12
C PRO A 710 37.63 2.74 -4.23
N PRO A 711 38.59 3.61 -3.94
CA PRO A 711 39.49 4.22 -4.94
C PRO A 711 40.19 3.19 -5.82
N ASN A 712 40.57 2.04 -5.28
CA ASN A 712 41.21 0.94 -6.00
C ASN A 712 40.32 0.20 -7.01
N ARG A 713 39.01 0.46 -6.99
CA ARG A 713 38.01 -0.11 -7.93
C ARG A 713 37.55 0.86 -9.00
N GLN A 714 37.86 2.14 -8.89
CA GLN A 714 37.52 3.15 -9.89
C GLN A 714 38.60 3.17 -10.97
N ARG A 715 38.32 2.55 -12.14
CA ARG A 715 39.24 2.51 -13.27
C ARG A 715 38.64 3.25 -14.48
N VAL A 716 39.45 4.07 -15.11
CA VAL A 716 39.14 4.71 -16.38
C VAL A 716 39.75 3.90 -17.51
N SER A 717 38.94 3.54 -18.51
CA SER A 717 39.39 2.82 -19.68
C SER A 717 39.67 3.79 -20.80
N PHE A 718 40.81 3.64 -21.45
CA PHE A 718 41.21 4.36 -22.64
C PHE A 718 41.13 3.45 -23.87
N ALA A 719 40.78 4.00 -25.02
CA ALA A 719 40.75 3.31 -26.28
C ALA A 719 41.42 4.17 -27.36
N ALA A 720 42.14 3.54 -28.28
CA ALA A 720 42.79 4.18 -29.40
C ALA A 720 42.77 3.31 -30.65
N GLU A 721 42.77 3.94 -31.79
CA GLU A 721 42.98 3.32 -33.12
C GLU A 721 44.46 3.30 -33.46
N GLY A 722 44.96 2.16 -33.93
CA GLY A 722 46.36 1.96 -34.36
C GLY A 722 46.98 0.70 -33.77
N SER A 723 48.19 0.38 -34.25
CA SER A 723 48.96 -0.78 -33.79
C SER A 723 50.25 -0.37 -33.09
N ARG A 724 50.76 -1.22 -32.17
CA ARG A 724 52.01 -1.02 -31.42
C ARG A 724 52.04 0.28 -30.60
N LEU A 725 50.95 0.65 -29.97
CA LEU A 725 50.75 1.87 -29.22
C LEU A 725 51.27 1.75 -27.77
N ARG A 726 51.75 2.90 -27.24
CA ARG A 726 52.09 3.08 -25.82
C ARG A 726 51.32 4.26 -25.25
N TRP A 727 50.81 4.06 -24.00
CA TRP A 727 50.10 5.08 -23.29
C TRP A 727 50.97 5.72 -22.22
N LEU A 728 50.95 7.05 -22.21
CA LEU A 728 51.62 7.83 -21.18
C LEU A 728 50.58 8.66 -20.41
N MET A 729 50.76 8.74 -19.09
CA MET A 729 49.99 9.59 -18.20
C MET A 729 50.97 10.61 -17.61
N ASP A 730 50.74 11.89 -17.87
CA ASP A 730 51.60 12.99 -17.40
C ASP A 730 53.09 12.72 -17.79
N GLY A 731 53.32 12.25 -19.00
CA GLY A 731 54.62 11.92 -19.55
C GLY A 731 55.24 10.59 -19.08
N LYS A 732 54.54 9.83 -18.20
CA LYS A 732 55.02 8.52 -17.68
C LYS A 732 54.28 7.37 -18.36
N PRO A 733 54.99 6.38 -18.94
CA PRO A 733 54.35 5.23 -19.58
C PRO A 733 53.65 4.36 -18.53
N PHE A 734 52.39 3.96 -18.82
CA PHE A 734 51.59 3.12 -17.90
C PHE A 734 50.95 1.90 -18.58
N ALA A 735 50.76 1.89 -19.91
CA ALA A 735 50.19 0.76 -20.63
C ALA A 735 50.65 0.65 -22.08
N LYS A 736 50.41 -0.48 -22.74
CA LYS A 736 50.67 -0.77 -24.15
C LYS A 736 49.42 -1.40 -24.79
N GLY A 737 49.18 -1.14 -26.08
CA GLY A 737 48.10 -1.71 -26.86
C GLY A 737 47.02 -0.69 -27.22
N ALA A 738 45.97 -1.16 -27.91
CA ALA A 738 44.87 -0.30 -28.37
C ALA A 738 43.93 0.12 -27.22
N SER A 739 44.03 -0.50 -26.07
CA SER A 739 43.26 -0.12 -24.86
C SER A 739 44.15 -0.09 -23.62
N ALA A 740 43.80 0.75 -22.66
CA ALA A 740 44.48 0.88 -21.38
C ALA A 740 43.49 1.13 -20.22
N GLN A 741 43.86 0.73 -19.03
CA GLN A 741 43.09 1.04 -17.80
C GLN A 741 43.99 1.81 -16.83
N TRP A 742 43.42 2.83 -16.21
CA TRP A 742 44.10 3.68 -15.26
C TRP A 742 43.29 3.90 -14.00
N LEU A 743 43.94 3.95 -12.85
CA LEU A 743 43.34 4.33 -11.57
C LEU A 743 43.43 5.85 -11.40
N PRO A 744 42.33 6.60 -11.51
CA PRO A 744 42.37 8.05 -11.47
C PRO A 744 42.64 8.59 -10.06
N TRP A 745 43.35 9.70 -9.97
CA TRP A 745 43.49 10.53 -8.78
C TRP A 745 43.16 11.98 -9.09
N PRO A 746 42.73 12.79 -8.11
CA PRO A 746 42.33 14.18 -8.34
C PRO A 746 43.45 15.03 -8.94
N GLY A 747 43.09 15.85 -9.93
CA GLY A 747 44.01 16.75 -10.63
C GLY A 747 43.74 16.84 -12.12
N ARG A 748 44.52 17.66 -12.80
CA ARG A 748 44.53 17.74 -14.26
C ARG A 748 45.60 16.80 -14.79
N HIS A 749 45.22 15.97 -15.76
CA HIS A 749 46.07 14.95 -16.34
C HIS A 749 46.15 15.03 -17.83
N VAL A 750 47.32 14.71 -18.39
CA VAL A 750 47.57 14.63 -19.81
C VAL A 750 47.85 13.19 -20.20
N VAL A 751 46.93 12.61 -20.99
CA VAL A 751 47.09 11.27 -21.57
C VAL A 751 47.64 11.38 -22.96
N GLN A 752 48.74 10.73 -23.22
CA GLN A 752 49.41 10.76 -24.54
C GLN A 752 49.49 9.34 -25.10
N LEU A 753 49.27 9.26 -26.41
CA LEU A 753 49.47 8.06 -27.20
C LEU A 753 50.77 8.19 -27.95
N ALA A 754 51.70 7.27 -27.77
CA ALA A 754 52.98 7.28 -28.43
C ALA A 754 53.26 6.01 -29.23
N ASP A 755 54.11 6.09 -30.21
CA ASP A 755 54.62 4.97 -30.99
C ASP A 755 55.69 4.15 -30.22
N ALA A 756 56.24 3.12 -30.85
CA ALA A 756 57.29 2.30 -30.27
C ALA A 756 58.60 3.05 -30.02
N ARG A 757 58.82 4.18 -30.72
CA ARG A 757 60.00 5.06 -30.61
C ARG A 757 59.83 6.15 -29.57
N GLY A 758 58.60 6.29 -28.97
CA GLY A 758 58.28 7.30 -27.98
C GLY A 758 57.78 8.63 -28.56
N THR A 759 57.52 8.71 -29.87
CA THR A 759 56.95 9.91 -30.50
C THR A 759 55.48 10.01 -30.14
N VAL A 760 55.02 11.13 -29.59
CA VAL A 760 53.63 11.38 -29.27
C VAL A 760 52.82 11.52 -30.56
N LEU A 761 51.80 10.70 -30.71
CA LEU A 761 50.92 10.62 -31.86
C LEU A 761 49.61 11.39 -31.65
N ASP A 762 49.10 11.37 -30.40
CA ASP A 762 47.88 12.07 -30.02
C ASP A 762 47.89 12.37 -28.51
N GLU A 763 47.09 13.36 -28.08
CA GLU A 763 47.04 13.83 -26.69
C GLU A 763 45.61 14.22 -26.30
N VAL A 764 45.16 13.78 -25.11
CA VAL A 764 43.91 14.23 -24.51
C VAL A 764 44.16 14.73 -23.09
N ARG A 765 43.39 15.74 -22.66
CA ARG A 765 43.47 16.34 -21.32
C ARG A 765 42.25 15.96 -20.51
N LEU A 766 42.47 15.56 -19.28
CA LEU A 766 41.45 15.13 -18.35
C LEU A 766 41.50 15.99 -17.08
N ASP A 767 40.33 16.26 -16.48
CA ASP A 767 40.21 16.90 -15.16
C ASP A 767 39.54 15.93 -14.20
N VAL A 768 40.27 15.37 -13.22
CA VAL A 768 39.74 14.44 -12.23
C VAL A 768 39.40 15.20 -10.96
N ARG A 769 38.10 15.15 -10.57
CA ARG A 769 37.54 15.82 -9.39
C ARG A 769 37.04 14.80 -8.36
N GLY A 770 37.14 15.16 -7.07
CA GLY A 770 36.68 14.35 -5.95
C GLY A 770 37.77 14.06 -4.92
N ALA A 771 37.41 13.44 -3.81
CA ALA A 771 38.34 13.05 -2.75
C ALA A 771 39.00 11.70 -3.11
N GLY A 772 40.21 11.74 -3.64
CA GLY A 772 41.01 10.55 -3.90
C GLY A 772 42.23 10.47 -2.98
N VAL A 773 42.61 9.27 -2.58
CA VAL A 773 43.85 9.04 -1.83
C VAL A 773 45.02 9.08 -2.81
N LYS A 774 45.91 10.07 -2.67
CA LYS A 774 47.19 10.09 -3.36
C LYS A 774 47.96 8.86 -2.93
N ALA A 775 48.29 7.93 -3.83
CA ALA A 775 49.11 6.79 -3.50
C ALA A 775 50.46 7.31 -2.95
N SER A 776 50.73 7.07 -1.67
CA SER A 776 52.05 7.33 -1.06
C SER A 776 53.08 6.52 -1.83
N GLN A 777 54.06 7.20 -2.39
CA GLN A 777 55.28 6.55 -2.85
C GLN A 777 55.94 5.90 -1.63
N THR A 778 55.81 4.60 -1.49
CA THR A 778 56.55 3.84 -0.50
C THR A 778 58.04 3.89 -0.90
N LEU A 779 58.78 4.70 -0.19
CA LEU A 779 60.26 4.68 -0.16
C LEU A 779 60.68 3.23 0.13
N ILE A 780 61.23 2.58 -0.87
CA ILE A 780 62.02 1.35 -0.66
C ILE A 780 63.25 1.76 0.18
N ALA A 781 63.17 1.65 1.47
CA ALA A 781 64.32 1.75 2.33
C ALA A 781 65.24 0.55 2.04
N LYS A 782 66.39 0.83 1.49
CA LYS A 782 67.56 -0.07 1.55
C LYS A 782 67.89 -0.31 3.02
N GLY A 783 67.73 -1.52 3.45
CA GLY A 783 68.19 -2.01 4.75
C GLY A 783 68.95 -3.30 4.54
N ARG A 784 70.13 -3.30 5.06
CA ARG A 784 71.18 -4.36 5.09
C ARG A 784 70.64 -5.71 5.56
#